data_ce100bd635b33f2bd31c1a311c1debd7
#
_entry.id   ce100bd635b33f2bd31c1a311c1debd7
#
_cell.length_a   1.000
_cell.length_b   1.000
_cell.length_c   1.000
_cell.angle_alpha   90.00
_cell.angle_beta   90.00
_cell.angle_gamma   90.00
#
_symmetry.space_group_name_H-M   'P 1'
#
loop_
_entity.id
_entity.type
_entity.pdbx_description
1 polymer ?
#
loop_
_entity_poly.entity_id
_entity_poly.type
_entity_poly.pdbx_seq_one_letter_code
_entity_poly.pdbx_strand_id
1 'polypeptide(L)'
;MSEGVRWTSGDFLHLPVLRPPEPEDTLAEPSPVPEPDRRCGACFRAVGRGHDGRPGRLKGYCGHCGAAFDYTLKLKPGDLVENRYQVLGCLPRGGQGWVYLARDTHLKLDVVLKGLINSGSGALAGRAIAGIERDMLTALDHPNIVRVISLVLHEGHEYIVMQYVAGWSLEQLKAAAEPLPLEHVLVFLLEVLAAFRYLHERGLLYCDLKPSNVIRGRDRIKLIDFGGVRKVGDRSTPTVVSQKYQVPEHERRTVGLTVSSDLYSVGKVLADLFAATPLGRAPVDESDHTVRAVRALVARATCPDHAHRFASAAELSDALTGLLLDVLSLRENAERPWTTMQFRPSALLLDDGLGTVPALAEWTDRERDPLAPLDSGLPTPAGAAVRLPTPLPDPADPEYGFLAAVQDTGPHRVLAKLGTAPSASLGVRLAECRAQLELGWTDLAHDTLQRLADPPRAYWRLDWHWALVRLALGQVGRAEARFAQLATRLRGEYAPRLALGYCAEYRGDVAEARAWYASVWRRDRSRVSAAFGLARLHLRAGDRGAAVAVLDEVPQVSRYYDPARIAAVRVRLATLGRDRPSAQDILDAAHRLPLLYLDDGAPQGSARTRLTAVVQAVALRNKDFAALDGTEALGEQPTEDSVRRGLERTGRALAGYAPTPADAARLVDLANAVRPRTWW
;
A
#
# COMPACT_ATOMS: atom_id res chain seq x y z
N MET A 1 -10.74 -22.89 7.12
CA MET A 1 -10.41 -21.76 8.02
C MET A 1 -8.89 -21.59 7.94
N SER A 2 -8.42 -20.76 7.02
CA SER A 2 -7.01 -20.38 6.94
C SER A 2 -6.82 -19.22 7.93
N GLU A 3 -6.10 -19.47 9.00
CA GLU A 3 -5.61 -18.41 9.86
C GLU A 3 -4.78 -17.45 9.01
N GLY A 4 -5.30 -16.25 8.79
CA GLY A 4 -4.55 -15.19 8.14
C GLY A 4 -3.26 -14.94 8.90
N VAL A 5 -2.14 -15.01 8.22
CA VAL A 5 -0.80 -14.71 8.77
C VAL A 5 -0.88 -13.36 9.47
N ARG A 6 -0.83 -13.36 10.80
CA ARG A 6 -0.82 -12.14 11.61
C ARG A 6 0.60 -11.60 11.61
N TRP A 7 0.87 -10.63 10.75
CA TRP A 7 2.12 -9.89 10.77
C TRP A 7 2.17 -9.00 12.01
N THR A 8 3.25 -9.06 12.76
CA THR A 8 3.54 -8.11 13.84
C THR A 8 4.45 -7.01 13.29
N SER A 9 4.43 -5.83 13.90
CA SER A 9 5.30 -4.72 13.47
C SER A 9 6.80 -5.08 13.48
N GLY A 10 7.23 -6.02 14.31
CA GLY A 10 8.59 -6.57 14.35
C GLY A 10 8.98 -7.38 13.11
N ASP A 11 8.02 -7.84 12.30
CA ASP A 11 8.31 -8.61 11.08
C ASP A 11 8.80 -7.73 9.93
N PHE A 12 8.53 -6.41 9.98
CA PHE A 12 8.90 -5.48 8.91
C PHE A 12 10.12 -4.63 9.22
N LEU A 13 10.28 -4.22 10.47
CA LEU A 13 11.34 -3.32 10.89
C LEU A 13 11.69 -3.56 12.38
N HIS A 14 12.95 -3.87 12.64
CA HIS A 14 13.48 -3.83 13.99
C HIS A 14 13.71 -2.37 14.42
N LEU A 15 12.83 -1.84 15.25
CA LEU A 15 13.01 -0.52 15.83
C LEU A 15 14.23 -0.54 16.76
N PRO A 16 15.06 0.53 16.77
CA PRO A 16 16.17 0.61 17.70
C PRO A 16 15.67 0.50 19.14
N VAL A 17 16.40 -0.23 19.96
CA VAL A 17 16.09 -0.38 21.38
C VAL A 17 16.40 0.97 22.06
N LEU A 18 15.35 1.69 22.46
CA LEU A 18 15.50 2.87 23.27
C LEU A 18 15.75 2.45 24.73
N ARG A 19 16.75 3.04 25.37
CA ARG A 19 16.89 2.92 26.82
C ARG A 19 15.82 3.81 27.45
N PRO A 20 14.87 3.22 28.18
CA PRO A 20 13.90 4.04 28.89
C PRO A 20 14.57 4.83 30.01
N PRO A 21 14.05 6.00 30.41
CA PRO A 21 14.51 6.66 31.63
C PRO A 21 14.22 5.78 32.85
N GLU A 22 15.04 5.88 33.86
CA GLU A 22 14.71 5.26 35.15
C GLU A 22 13.41 5.88 35.69
N PRO A 23 12.56 5.10 36.38
CA PRO A 23 11.29 5.60 36.88
C PRO A 23 11.40 6.88 37.69
N GLU A 24 12.45 7.00 38.49
CA GLU A 24 12.70 8.15 39.35
C GLU A 24 13.10 9.41 38.58
N ASP A 25 13.79 9.24 37.41
CA ASP A 25 14.14 10.34 36.53
C ASP A 25 12.93 10.95 35.79
N THR A 26 11.79 10.24 35.79
CA THR A 26 10.55 10.71 35.18
C THR A 26 9.69 11.56 36.11
N LEU A 27 10.09 11.68 37.40
CA LEU A 27 9.38 12.48 38.38
C LEU A 27 9.46 13.96 38.01
N ALA A 28 8.32 14.63 38.10
CA ALA A 28 8.20 16.07 37.87
C ALA A 28 7.93 16.77 39.19
N GLU A 29 8.42 18.02 39.30
CA GLU A 29 8.00 18.88 40.40
C GLU A 29 6.48 19.09 40.34
N PRO A 30 5.77 18.93 41.46
CA PRO A 30 4.35 19.12 41.52
C PRO A 30 3.97 20.56 41.20
N SER A 31 3.58 20.83 39.96
CA SER A 31 3.09 22.16 39.58
C SER A 31 1.57 22.22 39.56
N PRO A 32 0.96 23.33 39.98
CA PRO A 32 -0.48 23.49 39.91
C PRO A 32 -1.02 23.30 38.49
N VAL A 33 -2.28 22.85 38.40
CA VAL A 33 -2.97 22.81 37.10
C VAL A 33 -2.92 24.18 36.44
N PRO A 34 -2.38 24.33 35.20
CA PRO A 34 -2.44 25.59 34.51
C PRO A 34 -3.86 26.14 34.42
N GLU A 35 -4.03 27.41 34.65
CA GLU A 35 -5.37 28.03 34.64
C GLU A 35 -6.15 27.75 33.34
N PRO A 36 -5.53 27.77 32.15
CA PRO A 36 -6.21 27.42 30.90
C PRO A 36 -6.85 26.03 30.86
N ASP A 37 -6.37 25.11 31.70
CA ASP A 37 -6.83 23.72 31.73
C ASP A 37 -7.84 23.43 32.84
N ARG A 38 -8.10 24.39 33.75
CA ARG A 38 -9.04 24.22 34.85
C ARG A 38 -10.46 24.32 34.36
N ARG A 39 -11.25 23.23 34.47
CA ARG A 39 -12.63 23.16 34.06
C ARG A 39 -13.51 22.52 35.14
N CYS A 40 -14.70 23.04 35.30
CA CYS A 40 -15.69 22.45 36.24
C CYS A 40 -15.99 21.00 35.83
N GLY A 41 -15.89 20.06 36.76
CA GLY A 41 -16.20 18.64 36.51
C GLY A 41 -17.66 18.38 36.20
N ALA A 42 -18.57 19.30 36.57
CA ALA A 42 -20.02 19.15 36.36
C ALA A 42 -20.49 19.76 35.03
N CYS A 43 -20.03 20.96 34.66
CA CYS A 43 -20.52 21.68 33.48
C CYS A 43 -19.41 22.02 32.46
N PHE A 44 -18.20 21.59 32.68
CA PHE A 44 -17.02 21.78 31.84
C PHE A 44 -16.63 23.23 31.52
N ARG A 45 -17.26 24.23 32.11
CA ARG A 45 -16.88 25.63 32.00
C ARG A 45 -15.59 25.91 32.76
N ALA A 46 -14.85 26.92 32.29
CA ALA A 46 -13.60 27.34 32.92
C ALA A 46 -13.86 27.73 34.41
N VAL A 47 -12.98 27.27 35.30
CA VAL A 47 -13.00 27.60 36.74
C VAL A 47 -11.59 27.94 37.21
N GLY A 48 -11.50 28.58 38.38
CA GLY A 48 -10.21 28.88 39.01
C GLY A 48 -9.33 29.79 38.18
N ARG A 49 -9.92 30.72 37.40
CA ARG A 49 -9.22 31.69 36.58
C ARG A 49 -8.77 32.87 37.43
N GLY A 50 -7.61 33.40 37.13
CA GLY A 50 -7.16 34.64 37.67
C GLY A 50 -7.96 35.83 37.13
N HIS A 51 -8.04 36.88 37.91
CA HIS A 51 -8.66 38.16 37.57
C HIS A 51 -7.85 39.32 38.16
N ASP A 52 -7.70 40.41 37.42
CA ASP A 52 -7.00 41.62 37.86
C ASP A 52 -5.58 41.36 38.39
N GLY A 53 -4.79 40.55 37.70
CA GLY A 53 -3.42 40.24 38.07
C GLY A 53 -3.25 39.28 39.25
N ARG A 54 -4.34 38.75 39.83
CA ARG A 54 -4.30 37.72 40.87
C ARG A 54 -4.41 36.33 40.28
N PRO A 55 -3.56 35.36 40.71
CA PRO A 55 -3.66 33.98 40.23
C PRO A 55 -4.99 33.35 40.64
N GLY A 56 -5.52 32.51 39.76
CA GLY A 56 -6.79 31.79 40.01
C GLY A 56 -6.69 30.79 41.15
N ARG A 57 -7.76 30.66 41.90
CA ARG A 57 -7.86 29.74 43.06
C ARG A 57 -7.80 28.27 42.60
N LEU A 58 -7.07 27.44 43.36
CA LEU A 58 -7.03 25.98 43.14
C LEU A 58 -8.27 25.24 43.67
N LYS A 59 -8.95 25.87 44.66
CA LYS A 59 -10.21 25.36 45.25
C LYS A 59 -11.29 26.41 45.17
N GLY A 60 -12.54 25.98 44.98
CA GLY A 60 -13.69 26.89 44.97
C GLY A 60 -14.95 26.23 44.43
N TYR A 61 -15.88 27.07 44.03
CA TYR A 61 -17.14 26.67 43.43
C TYR A 61 -17.26 27.25 42.01
N CYS A 62 -17.84 26.48 41.11
CA CYS A 62 -18.10 26.92 39.74
C CYS A 62 -19.13 28.06 39.74
N GLY A 63 -18.77 29.21 39.19
CA GLY A 63 -19.67 30.37 39.11
C GLY A 63 -20.90 30.14 38.21
N HIS A 64 -20.97 29.05 37.45
CA HIS A 64 -22.08 28.75 36.58
C HIS A 64 -23.06 27.71 37.15
N CYS A 65 -22.55 26.59 37.72
CA CYS A 65 -23.38 25.50 38.17
C CYS A 65 -23.25 25.21 39.70
N GLY A 66 -22.47 25.99 40.43
CA GLY A 66 -22.25 25.84 41.85
C GLY A 66 -21.46 24.62 42.32
N ALA A 67 -21.03 23.74 41.38
CA ALA A 67 -20.23 22.56 41.73
C ALA A 67 -18.86 22.96 42.30
N ALA A 68 -18.42 22.29 43.35
CA ALA A 68 -17.11 22.49 43.94
C ALA A 68 -16.01 22.01 42.97
N PHE A 69 -14.86 22.66 42.95
CA PHE A 69 -13.66 22.19 42.27
C PHE A 69 -12.45 22.24 43.21
N ASP A 70 -11.54 21.29 43.04
CA ASP A 70 -10.32 21.20 43.82
C ASP A 70 -9.18 20.63 42.96
N TYR A 71 -8.18 21.48 42.62
CA TYR A 71 -7.02 21.18 41.83
C TYR A 71 -5.75 21.07 42.69
N THR A 72 -5.86 20.91 43.98
CA THR A 72 -4.71 20.70 44.87
C THR A 72 -4.21 19.27 44.77
N LEU A 73 -2.92 19.11 45.01
CA LEU A 73 -2.27 17.81 45.09
C LEU A 73 -2.92 16.98 46.21
N LYS A 74 -3.22 15.71 45.97
CA LYS A 74 -3.91 14.83 46.91
C LYS A 74 -2.95 13.87 47.61
N LEU A 75 -1.90 13.42 46.92
CA LEU A 75 -0.92 12.47 47.46
C LEU A 75 0.47 13.13 47.43
N LYS A 76 1.30 12.78 48.42
CA LYS A 76 2.69 13.22 48.56
C LYS A 76 3.63 12.01 48.52
N PRO A 77 4.90 12.19 48.19
CA PRO A 77 5.91 11.13 48.33
C PRO A 77 5.91 10.55 49.74
N GLY A 78 5.87 9.24 49.81
CA GLY A 78 5.79 8.47 51.07
C GLY A 78 4.40 8.08 51.50
N ASP A 79 3.32 8.67 50.97
CA ASP A 79 1.93 8.24 51.25
C ASP A 79 1.71 6.79 50.82
N LEU A 80 0.95 6.05 51.63
CA LEU A 80 0.64 4.65 51.39
C LEU A 80 -0.85 4.48 51.09
N VAL A 81 -1.15 4.34 49.80
CA VAL A 81 -2.51 4.15 49.29
C VAL A 81 -2.93 2.70 49.49
N GLU A 82 -4.08 2.47 50.14
CA GLU A 82 -4.61 1.14 50.49
C GLU A 82 -3.59 0.20 51.18
N ASN A 83 -2.69 0.74 51.99
CA ASN A 83 -1.61 0.00 52.65
C ASN A 83 -0.76 -0.87 51.71
N ARG A 84 -0.74 -0.54 50.42
CA ARG A 84 -0.08 -1.31 49.38
C ARG A 84 0.77 -0.47 48.40
N TYR A 85 0.27 0.66 47.97
CA TYR A 85 0.94 1.45 46.95
C TYR A 85 1.64 2.65 47.56
N GLN A 86 2.95 2.56 47.70
CA GLN A 86 3.77 3.65 48.22
C GLN A 86 4.03 4.69 47.11
N VAL A 87 3.57 5.91 47.30
CA VAL A 87 3.77 7.01 46.35
C VAL A 87 5.23 7.42 46.32
N LEU A 88 5.84 7.46 45.14
CA LEU A 88 7.21 7.90 44.90
C LEU A 88 7.26 9.39 44.51
N GLY A 89 6.27 9.87 43.77
CA GLY A 89 6.17 11.25 43.33
C GLY A 89 5.16 11.47 42.21
N CYS A 90 5.12 12.69 41.68
CA CYS A 90 4.25 13.03 40.55
C CYS A 90 4.96 12.73 39.22
N LEU A 91 4.22 12.19 38.26
CA LEU A 91 4.65 12.12 36.87
C LEU A 91 4.21 13.39 36.11
N PRO A 92 4.88 13.72 34.98
CA PRO A 92 4.45 14.80 34.09
C PRO A 92 2.98 14.62 33.73
N ARG A 93 2.23 15.69 33.85
CA ARG A 93 0.78 15.67 33.87
C ARG A 93 0.13 15.52 32.50
N GLY A 94 -0.93 14.70 32.42
CA GLY A 94 -1.96 14.76 31.37
C GLY A 94 -3.14 15.64 31.79
N GLY A 95 -3.96 16.09 30.85
CA GLY A 95 -5.01 17.11 31.06
C GLY A 95 -6.16 16.80 32.02
N GLN A 96 -6.27 15.58 32.59
CA GLN A 96 -7.48 15.11 33.30
C GLN A 96 -7.27 14.69 34.77
N GLY A 97 -6.12 15.00 35.36
CA GLY A 97 -5.89 14.62 36.75
C GLY A 97 -4.45 14.54 37.15
N TRP A 98 -4.22 14.23 38.42
CA TRP A 98 -2.88 13.97 38.93
C TRP A 98 -2.48 12.54 38.62
N VAL A 99 -1.26 12.36 38.15
CA VAL A 99 -0.68 11.05 37.87
C VAL A 99 0.54 10.89 38.78
N TYR A 100 0.55 9.81 39.55
CA TYR A 100 1.62 9.52 40.50
C TYR A 100 2.33 8.23 40.12
N LEU A 101 3.66 8.25 40.23
CA LEU A 101 4.44 7.03 40.27
C LEU A 101 4.35 6.47 41.70
N ALA A 102 4.08 5.18 41.80
CA ALA A 102 4.05 4.48 43.09
C ALA A 102 4.69 3.09 42.95
N ARG A 103 5.09 2.53 44.07
CA ARG A 103 5.60 1.17 44.16
C ARG A 103 4.59 0.27 44.85
N ASP A 104 4.19 -0.80 44.21
CA ASP A 104 3.44 -1.88 44.86
C ASP A 104 4.36 -2.59 45.83
N THR A 105 4.11 -2.44 47.13
CA THR A 105 4.96 -2.98 48.18
C THR A 105 4.89 -4.50 48.28
N HIS A 106 3.81 -5.13 47.79
CA HIS A 106 3.61 -6.57 47.75
C HIS A 106 4.31 -7.23 46.59
N LEU A 107 4.11 -6.67 45.36
CA LEU A 107 4.67 -7.22 44.11
C LEU A 107 6.06 -6.65 43.80
N LYS A 108 6.48 -5.58 44.48
CA LYS A 108 7.73 -4.83 44.24
C LYS A 108 7.85 -4.32 42.80
N LEU A 109 6.74 -3.92 42.21
CA LEU A 109 6.64 -3.40 40.85
C LEU A 109 6.25 -1.93 40.89
N ASP A 110 6.75 -1.16 39.94
CA ASP A 110 6.33 0.22 39.77
C ASP A 110 4.97 0.26 39.07
N VAL A 111 4.09 1.10 39.59
CA VAL A 111 2.72 1.31 39.11
C VAL A 111 2.43 2.79 38.99
N VAL A 112 1.39 3.10 38.23
CA VAL A 112 0.87 4.46 38.08
C VAL A 112 -0.46 4.55 38.80
N LEU A 113 -0.62 5.57 39.65
CA LEU A 113 -1.91 5.93 40.27
C LEU A 113 -2.43 7.17 39.53
N LYS A 114 -3.53 7.03 38.79
CA LYS A 114 -4.21 8.15 38.12
C LYS A 114 -5.43 8.55 38.95
N GLY A 115 -5.35 9.72 39.60
CA GLY A 115 -6.44 10.27 40.33
C GLY A 115 -7.57 10.76 39.43
N LEU A 116 -8.79 10.37 39.76
CA LEU A 116 -9.99 10.88 39.12
C LEU A 116 -10.35 12.21 39.73
N ILE A 117 -10.47 13.30 38.97
CA ILE A 117 -10.90 14.60 39.47
C ILE A 117 -12.36 14.51 39.84
N ASN A 118 -12.66 14.23 41.09
CA ASN A 118 -14.00 14.35 41.65
C ASN A 118 -14.29 15.81 41.99
N SER A 119 -15.06 16.49 41.17
CA SER A 119 -15.67 17.75 41.52
C SER A 119 -16.94 17.43 42.32
N GLY A 120 -16.92 17.59 43.61
CA GLY A 120 -17.98 17.52 44.57
C GLY A 120 -19.20 16.66 44.26
N SER A 121 -19.59 15.82 45.22
CA SER A 121 -20.81 15.01 45.24
C SER A 121 -21.13 14.24 43.95
N GLY A 122 -20.36 13.23 43.70
CA GLY A 122 -20.86 11.97 43.07
C GLY A 122 -21.22 11.97 41.60
N ALA A 123 -20.68 12.83 40.72
CA ALA A 123 -21.48 12.83 39.52
C ALA A 123 -20.82 12.47 38.19
N LEU A 124 -19.64 12.91 37.81
CA LEU A 124 -19.38 12.77 36.38
C LEU A 124 -18.07 12.03 35.97
N ALA A 125 -17.02 12.09 36.75
CA ALA A 125 -15.82 11.28 36.47
C ALA A 125 -16.06 9.81 36.88
N GLY A 126 -16.75 9.58 37.99
CA GLY A 126 -17.29 8.25 38.33
C GLY A 126 -18.32 7.73 37.32
N ARG A 127 -19.10 8.60 36.67
CA ARG A 127 -20.04 8.23 35.59
C ARG A 127 -19.37 7.95 34.26
N ALA A 128 -18.24 8.58 33.92
CA ALA A 128 -17.49 8.27 32.70
C ALA A 128 -16.86 6.87 32.80
N ILE A 129 -16.40 6.46 33.99
CA ILE A 129 -15.92 5.09 34.24
C ILE A 129 -17.12 4.15 34.58
N ALA A 130 -18.21 4.65 35.18
CA ALA A 130 -19.43 3.86 35.40
C ALA A 130 -20.21 3.57 34.10
N GLY A 131 -19.99 4.30 33.02
CA GLY A 131 -20.53 3.98 31.69
C GLY A 131 -19.79 2.83 31.00
N ILE A 132 -18.56 2.54 31.44
CA ILE A 132 -17.81 1.33 31.10
C ILE A 132 -17.71 0.53 32.39
N GLU A 133 -18.29 -0.66 32.40
CA GLU A 133 -18.21 -1.56 33.55
C GLU A 133 -16.76 -1.70 33.98
N ARG A 134 -16.49 -1.53 35.29
CA ARG A 134 -15.13 -1.66 35.89
C ARG A 134 -14.44 -2.94 35.44
N ASP A 135 -15.22 -4.02 35.36
CA ASP A 135 -14.80 -5.33 34.93
C ASP A 135 -14.31 -5.34 33.47
N MET A 136 -14.85 -4.47 32.62
CA MET A 136 -14.46 -4.37 31.21
C MET A 136 -13.10 -3.70 31.03
N LEU A 137 -12.76 -2.67 31.82
CA LEU A 137 -11.45 -2.01 31.77
C LEU A 137 -10.34 -2.93 32.31
N THR A 138 -10.63 -3.70 33.36
CA THR A 138 -9.67 -4.66 33.93
C THR A 138 -9.51 -5.92 33.08
N ALA A 139 -10.51 -6.24 32.24
CA ALA A 139 -10.46 -7.34 31.29
C ALA A 139 -9.72 -7.01 29.98
N LEU A 140 -9.33 -5.74 29.75
CA LEU A 140 -8.54 -5.38 28.55
C LEU A 140 -7.12 -5.93 28.69
N ASP A 141 -6.79 -6.91 27.86
CA ASP A 141 -5.44 -7.48 27.76
C ASP A 141 -4.98 -7.45 26.30
N HIS A 142 -4.07 -6.54 25.99
CA HIS A 142 -3.49 -6.38 24.66
C HIS A 142 -2.07 -5.81 24.78
N PRO A 143 -1.09 -6.30 24.00
CA PRO A 143 0.32 -5.88 24.14
C PRO A 143 0.53 -4.37 23.96
N ASN A 144 -0.28 -3.69 23.16
CA ASN A 144 -0.18 -2.25 22.90
C ASN A 144 -1.15 -1.41 23.78
N ILE A 145 -1.72 -1.99 24.81
CA ILE A 145 -2.60 -1.32 25.77
C ILE A 145 -1.96 -1.43 27.15
N VAL A 146 -1.98 -0.34 27.93
CA VAL A 146 -1.54 -0.40 29.33
C VAL A 146 -2.53 -1.22 30.15
N ARG A 147 -2.04 -2.13 30.99
CA ARG A 147 -2.88 -2.96 31.82
C ARG A 147 -3.41 -2.16 33.01
N VAL A 148 -4.71 -2.14 33.21
CA VAL A 148 -5.36 -1.68 34.45
C VAL A 148 -5.27 -2.81 35.46
N ILE A 149 -4.70 -2.52 36.62
CA ILE A 149 -4.45 -3.51 37.69
C ILE A 149 -5.59 -3.50 38.68
N SER A 150 -6.03 -2.32 39.15
CA SER A 150 -7.04 -2.17 40.16
C SER A 150 -7.68 -0.77 40.14
N LEU A 151 -8.76 -0.63 40.84
CA LEU A 151 -9.39 0.64 41.22
C LEU A 151 -9.40 0.73 42.73
N VAL A 152 -8.86 1.78 43.28
CA VAL A 152 -8.70 1.96 44.74
C VAL A 152 -9.31 3.25 45.20
N LEU A 153 -9.86 3.25 46.43
CA LEU A 153 -10.39 4.41 47.10
C LEU A 153 -9.49 4.80 48.25
N HIS A 154 -8.97 6.01 48.27
CA HIS A 154 -8.11 6.53 49.33
C HIS A 154 -8.51 7.94 49.69
N GLU A 155 -8.80 8.17 50.99
CA GLU A 155 -9.27 9.47 51.55
C GLU A 155 -10.44 10.10 50.76
N GLY A 156 -11.39 9.28 50.31
CA GLY A 156 -12.54 9.71 49.54
C GLY A 156 -12.26 10.06 48.06
N HIS A 157 -11.04 9.77 47.57
CA HIS A 157 -10.67 9.94 46.17
C HIS A 157 -10.43 8.59 45.49
N GLU A 158 -10.97 8.44 44.28
CA GLU A 158 -10.77 7.23 43.48
C GLU A 158 -9.51 7.35 42.63
N TYR A 159 -8.74 6.26 42.57
CA TYR A 159 -7.52 6.13 41.73
C TYR A 159 -7.60 4.89 40.89
N ILE A 160 -7.20 5.01 39.60
CA ILE A 160 -6.93 3.89 38.72
C ILE A 160 -5.49 3.48 38.94
N VAL A 161 -5.26 2.23 39.33
CA VAL A 161 -3.92 1.63 39.41
C VAL A 161 -3.62 0.94 38.09
N MET A 162 -2.56 1.34 37.42
CA MET A 162 -2.18 0.77 36.13
C MET A 162 -0.67 0.47 36.08
N GLN A 163 -0.30 -0.39 35.13
CA GLN A 163 1.10 -0.71 34.84
C GLN A 163 1.90 0.56 34.57
N TYR A 164 3.08 0.72 35.19
CA TYR A 164 4.05 1.72 34.76
C TYR A 164 4.70 1.26 33.44
N VAL A 165 4.78 2.15 32.47
CA VAL A 165 5.41 1.92 31.16
C VAL A 165 6.65 2.79 31.08
N ALA A 166 7.82 2.17 31.25
CA ALA A 166 9.10 2.85 31.06
C ALA A 166 9.31 3.15 29.58
N GLY A 167 9.46 4.43 29.22
CA GLY A 167 9.63 4.85 27.85
C GLY A 167 9.38 6.34 27.62
N TRP A 168 9.34 6.72 26.36
CA TRP A 168 9.14 8.11 25.92
C TRP A 168 7.79 8.23 25.22
N SER A 169 7.04 9.29 25.53
CA SER A 169 5.82 9.56 24.76
C SER A 169 6.17 9.99 23.33
N LEU A 170 5.26 9.74 22.36
CA LEU A 170 5.49 10.21 20.99
C LEU A 170 5.60 11.75 20.92
N GLU A 171 5.01 12.47 21.87
CA GLU A 171 5.18 13.93 21.98
C GLU A 171 6.64 14.31 22.34
N GLN A 172 7.26 13.57 23.26
CA GLN A 172 8.67 13.75 23.63
C GLN A 172 9.60 13.36 22.48
N LEU A 173 9.33 12.23 21.79
CA LEU A 173 10.10 11.81 20.62
C LEU A 173 9.99 12.81 19.47
N LYS A 174 8.81 13.38 19.25
CA LYS A 174 8.60 14.44 18.25
C LYS A 174 9.41 15.71 18.56
N ALA A 175 9.54 16.05 19.83
CA ALA A 175 10.27 17.22 20.31
C ALA A 175 11.78 17.01 20.40
N ALA A 176 12.27 15.79 20.25
CA ALA A 176 13.70 15.47 20.32
C ALA A 176 14.50 16.18 19.20
N ALA A 177 15.80 16.38 19.46
CA ALA A 177 16.69 17.05 18.50
C ALA A 177 16.86 16.23 17.20
N GLU A 178 16.90 14.91 17.31
CA GLU A 178 16.97 14.03 16.15
C GLU A 178 15.59 13.90 15.48
N PRO A 179 15.53 14.10 14.15
CA PRO A 179 14.28 13.90 13.42
C PRO A 179 13.80 12.45 13.49
N LEU A 180 12.50 12.27 13.71
CA LEU A 180 11.89 10.96 13.77
C LEU A 180 11.80 10.34 12.36
N PRO A 181 12.41 9.16 12.09
CA PRO A 181 12.28 8.50 10.79
C PRO A 181 10.82 8.18 10.45
N LEU A 182 10.41 8.38 9.18
CA LEU A 182 9.02 8.14 8.75
C LEU A 182 8.59 6.69 8.99
N GLU A 183 9.48 5.74 8.74
CA GLU A 183 9.21 4.31 8.97
C GLU A 183 8.90 4.00 10.45
N HIS A 184 9.53 4.70 11.39
CA HIS A 184 9.21 4.56 12.82
C HIS A 184 7.80 5.11 13.11
N VAL A 185 7.45 6.27 12.56
CA VAL A 185 6.10 6.84 12.68
C VAL A 185 5.05 5.86 12.19
N LEU A 186 5.28 5.25 11.03
CA LEU A 186 4.35 4.27 10.44
C LEU A 186 4.21 3.02 11.31
N VAL A 187 5.31 2.48 11.85
CA VAL A 187 5.26 1.33 12.77
C VAL A 187 4.50 1.68 14.05
N PHE A 188 4.74 2.85 14.65
CA PHE A 188 4.00 3.26 15.85
C PHE A 188 2.50 3.31 15.60
N LEU A 189 2.07 3.86 14.45
CA LEU A 189 0.66 3.94 14.10
C LEU A 189 0.05 2.59 13.76
N LEU A 190 0.81 1.66 13.18
CA LEU A 190 0.37 0.27 12.96
C LEU A 190 0.09 -0.44 14.30
N GLU A 191 0.93 -0.22 15.30
CA GLU A 191 0.74 -0.75 16.65
C GLU A 191 -0.48 -0.09 17.36
N VAL A 192 -0.69 1.22 17.17
CA VAL A 192 -1.92 1.91 17.62
C VAL A 192 -3.16 1.28 16.97
N LEU A 193 -3.12 1.04 15.66
CA LEU A 193 -4.24 0.42 14.94
C LEU A 193 -4.52 -1.02 15.37
N ALA A 194 -3.49 -1.76 15.77
CA ALA A 194 -3.67 -3.10 16.36
C ALA A 194 -4.47 -3.01 17.67
N ALA A 195 -4.15 -2.04 18.54
CA ALA A 195 -4.91 -1.78 19.74
C ALA A 195 -6.35 -1.29 19.43
N PHE A 196 -6.52 -0.42 18.43
CA PHE A 196 -7.85 0.06 18.03
C PHE A 196 -8.72 -1.05 17.47
N ARG A 197 -8.18 -1.94 16.63
CA ARG A 197 -8.91 -3.12 16.17
C ARG A 197 -9.43 -3.95 17.33
N TYR A 198 -8.57 -4.23 18.31
CA TYR A 198 -8.93 -4.98 19.50
C TYR A 198 -10.07 -4.30 20.29
N LEU A 199 -10.06 -2.96 20.44
CA LEU A 199 -11.12 -2.20 21.12
C LEU A 199 -12.41 -2.17 20.29
N HIS A 200 -12.31 -1.89 18.98
CA HIS A 200 -13.47 -1.80 18.08
C HIS A 200 -14.23 -3.14 17.98
N GLU A 201 -13.51 -4.28 17.92
CA GLU A 201 -14.12 -5.61 17.95
C GLU A 201 -14.93 -5.88 19.24
N ARG A 202 -14.64 -5.14 20.32
CA ARG A 202 -15.37 -5.19 21.61
C ARG A 202 -16.42 -4.10 21.75
N GLY A 203 -16.70 -3.37 20.69
CA GLY A 203 -17.66 -2.27 20.70
C GLY A 203 -17.19 -1.03 21.48
N LEU A 204 -15.87 -0.85 21.62
CA LEU A 204 -15.26 0.28 22.33
C LEU A 204 -14.56 1.23 21.36
N LEU A 205 -14.60 2.53 21.68
CA LEU A 205 -13.85 3.60 21.02
C LEU A 205 -12.83 4.16 22.02
N TYR A 206 -11.64 4.50 21.54
CA TYR A 206 -10.58 5.09 22.37
C TYR A 206 -10.79 6.58 22.65
N CYS A 207 -11.21 7.34 21.67
CA CYS A 207 -11.66 8.74 21.69
C CYS A 207 -10.64 9.83 22.10
N ASP A 208 -9.47 9.56 22.64
CA ASP A 208 -8.47 10.59 23.01
C ASP A 208 -7.05 10.24 22.54
N LEU A 209 -6.93 9.83 21.26
CA LEU A 209 -5.61 9.60 20.67
C LEU A 209 -4.88 10.93 20.45
N LYS A 210 -3.69 11.01 21.04
CA LYS A 210 -2.73 12.10 20.86
C LYS A 210 -1.31 11.58 21.16
N PRO A 211 -0.25 12.22 20.66
CA PRO A 211 1.12 11.75 20.85
C PRO A 211 1.51 11.56 22.32
N SER A 212 0.99 12.37 23.23
CA SER A 212 1.27 12.26 24.68
C SER A 212 0.61 11.04 25.36
N ASN A 213 -0.40 10.41 24.72
CA ASN A 213 -1.09 9.21 25.25
C ASN A 213 -0.51 7.92 24.68
N VAL A 214 0.56 7.99 23.90
CA VAL A 214 1.26 6.84 23.31
C VAL A 214 2.69 6.82 23.81
N ILE A 215 3.08 5.80 24.57
CA ILE A 215 4.46 5.65 25.07
C ILE A 215 5.18 4.59 24.23
N ARG A 216 6.33 4.95 23.68
CA ARG A 216 7.30 4.03 23.09
C ARG A 216 8.12 3.44 24.22
N GLY A 217 7.78 2.21 24.61
CA GLY A 217 8.56 1.41 25.54
C GLY A 217 9.82 0.82 24.87
N ARG A 218 10.38 -0.23 25.46
CA ARG A 218 11.61 -0.85 24.98
C ARG A 218 11.46 -1.45 23.56
N ASP A 219 10.39 -2.19 23.30
CA ASP A 219 10.17 -3.00 22.09
C ASP A 219 8.88 -2.66 21.34
N ARG A 220 7.94 -1.98 21.97
CA ARG A 220 6.63 -1.63 21.39
C ARG A 220 6.04 -0.36 21.98
N ILE A 221 4.94 0.11 21.37
CA ILE A 221 4.18 1.21 21.96
C ILE A 221 3.09 0.69 22.91
N LYS A 222 2.67 1.55 23.83
CA LYS A 222 1.47 1.33 24.65
C LYS A 222 0.61 2.59 24.70
N LEU A 223 -0.70 2.40 24.56
CA LEU A 223 -1.72 3.38 24.87
C LEU A 223 -1.91 3.45 26.39
N ILE A 224 -1.86 4.66 26.98
CA ILE A 224 -1.79 4.82 28.46
C ILE A 224 -2.98 5.52 29.10
N ASP A 225 -3.89 6.11 28.35
CA ASP A 225 -5.01 6.86 28.92
C ASP A 225 -6.36 6.37 28.41
N PHE A 226 -7.20 5.86 29.34
CA PHE A 226 -8.54 5.36 29.07
C PHE A 226 -9.65 6.33 29.47
N GLY A 227 -9.32 7.56 29.89
CA GLY A 227 -10.33 8.54 30.31
C GLY A 227 -11.32 8.94 29.20
N GLY A 228 -10.93 8.71 27.95
CA GLY A 228 -11.75 8.96 26.75
C GLY A 228 -12.56 7.74 26.26
N VAL A 229 -12.26 6.53 26.71
CA VAL A 229 -12.86 5.29 26.17
C VAL A 229 -14.36 5.25 26.38
N ARG A 230 -15.12 4.77 25.37
CA ARG A 230 -16.59 4.74 25.35
C ARG A 230 -17.09 3.53 24.58
N LYS A 231 -18.35 3.15 24.84
CA LYS A 231 -19.07 2.21 23.97
C LYS A 231 -19.44 2.90 22.65
N VAL A 232 -19.41 2.17 21.56
CA VAL A 232 -19.90 2.65 20.25
C VAL A 232 -21.36 3.04 20.41
N GLY A 233 -21.74 4.25 19.95
CA GLY A 233 -23.10 4.77 20.02
C GLY A 233 -23.45 5.45 21.36
N ASP A 234 -22.55 5.54 22.32
CA ASP A 234 -22.78 6.32 23.54
C ASP A 234 -22.82 7.83 23.23
N ARG A 235 -23.99 8.44 23.45
CA ARG A 235 -24.25 9.88 23.28
C ARG A 235 -24.46 10.60 24.63
N SER A 236 -24.50 9.84 25.71
CA SER A 236 -24.88 10.37 27.03
C SER A 236 -23.73 10.95 27.82
N THR A 237 -22.51 10.50 27.54
CA THR A 237 -21.33 10.87 28.31
C THR A 237 -20.65 12.10 27.71
N PRO A 238 -20.46 13.19 28.46
CA PRO A 238 -19.73 14.36 28.00
C PRO A 238 -18.30 14.01 27.61
N THR A 239 -17.84 14.48 26.45
CA THR A 239 -16.53 14.13 25.92
C THR A 239 -15.52 15.24 26.22
N VAL A 240 -14.55 14.96 27.10
CA VAL A 240 -13.37 15.81 27.28
C VAL A 240 -12.30 15.25 26.33
N VAL A 241 -12.09 15.92 25.21
CA VAL A 241 -11.14 15.47 24.17
C VAL A 241 -10.23 16.61 23.73
N SER A 242 -9.06 16.25 23.26
CA SER A 242 -8.10 17.18 22.67
C SER A 242 -8.60 17.66 21.32
N GLN A 243 -9.10 18.89 21.22
CA GLN A 243 -9.71 19.45 20.01
C GLN A 243 -8.82 19.31 18.73
N LYS A 244 -7.50 19.38 18.90
CA LYS A 244 -6.51 19.26 17.79
C LYS A 244 -6.63 17.94 17.03
N TYR A 245 -6.95 16.83 17.71
CA TYR A 245 -6.90 15.48 17.13
C TYR A 245 -8.29 14.87 16.92
N GLN A 246 -9.35 15.54 17.32
CA GLN A 246 -10.70 15.03 17.26
C GLN A 246 -11.50 15.55 16.06
N VAL A 247 -12.52 14.78 15.67
CA VAL A 247 -13.51 15.22 14.68
C VAL A 247 -14.16 16.53 15.11
N PRO A 248 -14.61 17.37 14.16
CA PRO A 248 -15.24 18.64 14.45
C PRO A 248 -16.44 18.51 15.39
N GLU A 249 -16.69 19.55 16.21
CA GLU A 249 -17.76 19.52 17.21
C GLU A 249 -19.17 19.29 16.60
N HIS A 250 -19.44 19.86 15.44
CA HIS A 250 -20.73 19.65 14.76
C HIS A 250 -20.94 18.16 14.42
N GLU A 251 -19.92 17.44 13.95
CA GLU A 251 -20.01 16.01 13.66
C GLU A 251 -20.27 15.20 14.94
N ARG A 252 -19.57 15.50 16.03
CA ARG A 252 -19.79 14.86 17.34
C ARG A 252 -21.22 15.02 17.84
N ARG A 253 -21.86 16.18 17.54
CA ARG A 253 -23.24 16.44 17.93
C ARG A 253 -24.28 15.76 17.03
N THR A 254 -24.02 15.68 15.73
CA THR A 254 -24.98 15.17 14.73
C THR A 254 -24.83 13.66 14.52
N VAL A 255 -23.61 13.16 14.29
CA VAL A 255 -23.31 11.75 14.03
C VAL A 255 -22.98 10.99 15.32
N GLY A 256 -22.31 11.65 16.27
CA GLY A 256 -21.72 11.02 17.45
C GLY A 256 -20.29 10.54 17.18
N LEU A 257 -19.71 9.87 18.18
CA LEU A 257 -18.40 9.24 18.03
C LEU A 257 -18.57 7.82 17.48
N THR A 258 -17.74 7.49 16.49
CA THR A 258 -17.77 6.23 15.75
C THR A 258 -16.35 5.70 15.55
N VAL A 259 -16.21 4.48 15.02
CA VAL A 259 -14.91 3.94 14.58
C VAL A 259 -14.17 4.94 13.67
N SER A 260 -14.89 5.58 12.75
CA SER A 260 -14.34 6.59 11.83
C SER A 260 -13.78 7.82 12.58
N SER A 261 -14.31 8.15 13.77
CA SER A 261 -13.78 9.24 14.60
C SER A 261 -12.42 8.90 15.22
N ASP A 262 -12.22 7.66 15.67
CA ASP A 262 -10.91 7.17 16.13
C ASP A 262 -9.89 7.18 15.00
N LEU A 263 -10.28 6.73 13.79
CA LEU A 263 -9.41 6.72 12.60
C LEU A 263 -9.08 8.13 12.10
N TYR A 264 -9.99 9.09 12.26
CA TYR A 264 -9.71 10.51 12.05
C TYR A 264 -8.57 10.99 12.97
N SER A 265 -8.61 10.60 14.25
CA SER A 265 -7.55 10.95 15.21
C SER A 265 -6.20 10.34 14.81
N VAL A 266 -6.17 9.12 14.28
CA VAL A 266 -4.94 8.52 13.72
C VAL A 266 -4.41 9.37 12.55
N GLY A 267 -5.27 9.82 11.64
CA GLY A 267 -4.89 10.70 10.53
C GLY A 267 -4.29 12.02 11.01
N LYS A 268 -4.86 12.63 12.06
CA LYS A 268 -4.32 13.86 12.68
C LYS A 268 -2.98 13.64 13.35
N VAL A 269 -2.80 12.51 14.04
CA VAL A 269 -1.52 12.14 14.66
C VAL A 269 -0.46 11.84 13.59
N LEU A 270 -0.84 11.14 12.49
CA LEU A 270 0.05 10.93 11.35
C LEU A 270 0.55 12.26 10.78
N ALA A 271 -0.34 13.23 10.54
CA ALA A 271 0.03 14.55 10.04
C ALA A 271 0.99 15.29 10.98
N ASP A 272 0.71 15.23 12.29
CA ASP A 272 1.51 15.90 13.32
C ASP A 272 2.91 15.27 13.46
N LEU A 273 3.02 13.96 13.46
CA LEU A 273 4.30 13.23 13.52
C LEU A 273 5.08 13.33 12.21
N PHE A 274 4.40 13.29 11.05
CA PHE A 274 5.04 13.45 9.75
C PHE A 274 5.75 14.80 9.64
N ALA A 275 5.14 15.88 10.14
CA ALA A 275 5.78 17.21 10.17
C ALA A 275 7.10 17.25 10.97
N ALA A 276 7.35 16.27 11.83
CA ALA A 276 8.59 16.15 12.59
C ALA A 276 9.65 15.26 11.90
N THR A 277 9.29 14.57 10.80
CA THR A 277 10.22 13.73 10.02
C THR A 277 11.13 14.58 9.12
N PRO A 278 12.27 14.06 8.65
CA PRO A 278 13.11 14.74 7.66
C PRO A 278 12.33 15.18 6.41
N LEU A 279 11.46 14.30 5.89
CA LEU A 279 10.60 14.59 4.72
C LEU A 279 9.56 15.68 5.01
N GLY A 280 9.00 15.70 6.22
CA GLY A 280 8.01 16.71 6.60
C GLY A 280 8.60 18.08 6.93
N ARG A 281 9.88 18.13 7.33
CA ARG A 281 10.63 19.37 7.57
C ARG A 281 11.24 19.96 6.30
N ALA A 282 11.45 19.14 5.26
CA ALA A 282 11.96 19.58 3.98
C ALA A 282 10.95 20.51 3.25
N PRO A 283 11.43 21.39 2.36
CA PRO A 283 10.54 22.09 1.44
C PRO A 283 9.62 21.09 0.72
N VAL A 284 8.36 21.49 0.55
CA VAL A 284 7.36 20.61 -0.02
C VAL A 284 7.70 20.30 -1.48
N ASP A 285 8.08 19.06 -1.74
CA ASP A 285 8.21 18.53 -3.08
C ASP A 285 6.96 17.69 -3.43
N GLU A 286 6.06 18.28 -4.19
CA GLU A 286 4.84 17.61 -4.68
C GLU A 286 5.15 16.51 -5.71
N SER A 287 6.37 16.42 -6.23
CA SER A 287 6.80 15.33 -7.10
C SER A 287 7.19 14.08 -6.31
N ASP A 288 7.55 14.21 -5.02
CA ASP A 288 7.90 13.07 -4.17
C ASP A 288 6.68 12.18 -3.91
N HIS A 289 6.77 10.96 -4.39
CA HIS A 289 5.71 9.95 -4.23
C HIS A 289 5.39 9.63 -2.77
N THR A 290 6.38 9.65 -1.87
CA THR A 290 6.20 9.36 -0.44
C THR A 290 5.43 10.49 0.23
N VAL A 291 5.79 11.75 -0.07
CA VAL A 291 5.09 12.94 0.44
C VAL A 291 3.63 12.93 -0.01
N ARG A 292 3.39 12.75 -1.32
CA ARG A 292 2.02 12.63 -1.87
C ARG A 292 1.24 11.51 -1.19
N ALA A 293 1.92 10.41 -0.93
CA ALA A 293 1.36 9.24 -0.29
C ALA A 293 0.86 9.49 1.12
N VAL A 294 1.71 10.07 1.97
CA VAL A 294 1.34 10.45 3.34
C VAL A 294 0.17 11.44 3.32
N ARG A 295 0.26 12.47 2.47
CA ARG A 295 -0.81 13.49 2.35
C ARG A 295 -2.15 12.89 1.93
N ALA A 296 -2.15 11.98 0.96
CA ALA A 296 -3.36 11.31 0.51
C ALA A 296 -4.00 10.45 1.62
N LEU A 297 -3.19 9.75 2.43
CA LEU A 297 -3.66 9.01 3.59
C LEU A 297 -4.26 9.92 4.67
N VAL A 298 -3.55 11.01 4.99
CA VAL A 298 -4.04 12.03 5.93
C VAL A 298 -5.35 12.64 5.44
N ALA A 299 -5.40 13.07 4.17
CA ALA A 299 -6.59 13.68 3.58
C ALA A 299 -7.80 12.73 3.63
N ARG A 300 -7.60 11.44 3.34
CA ARG A 300 -8.67 10.45 3.44
C ARG A 300 -9.09 10.20 4.90
N ALA A 301 -8.14 10.00 5.81
CA ALA A 301 -8.45 9.75 7.23
C ALA A 301 -9.18 10.93 7.86
N THR A 302 -8.87 12.16 7.42
CA THR A 302 -9.44 13.41 7.95
C THR A 302 -10.50 14.04 7.05
N CYS A 303 -11.05 13.27 6.09
CA CYS A 303 -12.10 13.76 5.19
C CYS A 303 -13.27 14.36 5.98
N PRO A 304 -13.80 15.53 5.61
CA PRO A 304 -14.98 16.13 6.27
C PRO A 304 -16.18 15.19 6.27
N ASP A 305 -16.45 14.52 5.16
CA ASP A 305 -17.48 13.49 5.08
C ASP A 305 -16.95 12.17 5.65
N HIS A 306 -17.49 11.75 6.79
CA HIS A 306 -17.10 10.54 7.50
C HIS A 306 -17.30 9.26 6.68
N ALA A 307 -18.25 9.25 5.73
CA ALA A 307 -18.51 8.10 4.84
C ALA A 307 -17.36 7.83 3.85
N HIS A 308 -16.52 8.84 3.58
CA HIS A 308 -15.37 8.72 2.70
C HIS A 308 -14.06 8.41 3.45
N ARG A 309 -14.07 8.37 4.77
CA ARG A 309 -12.91 7.95 5.60
C ARG A 309 -12.68 6.45 5.51
N PHE A 310 -11.68 5.98 6.24
CA PHE A 310 -11.47 4.54 6.45
C PHE A 310 -12.61 3.97 7.30
N ALA A 311 -13.11 2.80 6.90
CA ALA A 311 -14.24 2.15 7.57
C ALA A 311 -13.81 1.33 8.80
N SER A 312 -12.56 0.88 8.83
CA SER A 312 -12.02 0.04 9.91
C SER A 312 -10.55 0.29 10.18
N ALA A 313 -10.09 -0.07 11.38
CA ALA A 313 -8.68 -0.06 11.73
C ALA A 313 -7.86 -0.99 10.82
N ALA A 314 -8.42 -2.09 10.35
CA ALA A 314 -7.78 -3.00 9.40
C ALA A 314 -7.52 -2.32 8.05
N GLU A 315 -8.51 -1.63 7.48
CA GLU A 315 -8.36 -0.92 6.20
C GLU A 315 -7.26 0.16 6.27
N LEU A 316 -7.21 0.94 7.35
CA LEU A 316 -6.14 1.93 7.54
C LEU A 316 -4.78 1.27 7.79
N SER A 317 -4.74 0.16 8.52
CA SER A 317 -3.53 -0.61 8.76
C SER A 317 -2.93 -1.15 7.45
N ASP A 318 -3.75 -1.70 6.55
CA ASP A 318 -3.31 -2.17 5.24
C ASP A 318 -2.72 -1.03 4.41
N ALA A 319 -3.34 0.15 4.45
CA ALA A 319 -2.85 1.32 3.73
C ALA A 319 -1.51 1.83 4.29
N LEU A 320 -1.35 1.88 5.62
CA LEU A 320 -0.08 2.27 6.27
C LEU A 320 1.01 1.22 6.04
N THR A 321 0.68 -0.07 6.08
CA THR A 321 1.63 -1.16 5.78
C THR A 321 2.13 -1.04 4.34
N GLY A 322 1.23 -0.78 3.39
CA GLY A 322 1.61 -0.52 2.00
C GLY A 322 2.61 0.62 1.86
N LEU A 323 2.38 1.74 2.57
CA LEU A 323 3.30 2.87 2.59
C LEU A 323 4.63 2.53 3.27
N LEU A 324 4.61 1.82 4.39
CA LEU A 324 5.82 1.39 5.10
C LEU A 324 6.73 0.54 4.18
N LEU A 325 6.15 -0.43 3.49
CA LEU A 325 6.90 -1.28 2.57
C LEU A 325 7.47 -0.50 1.39
N ASP A 326 6.76 0.53 0.89
CA ASP A 326 7.30 1.44 -0.13
C ASP A 326 8.53 2.21 0.39
N VAL A 327 8.43 2.78 1.60
CA VAL A 327 9.53 3.53 2.24
C VAL A 327 10.74 2.63 2.49
N LEU A 328 10.52 1.42 3.02
CA LEU A 328 11.60 0.46 3.28
C LEU A 328 12.26 -0.02 1.99
N SER A 329 11.48 -0.32 0.94
CA SER A 329 12.00 -0.73 -0.36
C SER A 329 12.86 0.36 -1.00
N LEU A 330 12.44 1.64 -0.86
CA LEU A 330 13.23 2.78 -1.34
C LEU A 330 14.54 2.96 -0.57
N ARG A 331 14.48 2.87 0.77
CA ARG A 331 15.65 3.08 1.64
C ARG A 331 16.71 1.99 1.45
N GLU A 332 16.27 0.74 1.37
CA GLU A 332 17.16 -0.43 1.35
C GLU A 332 17.50 -0.89 -0.06
N ASN A 333 16.86 -0.32 -1.07
CA ASN A 333 16.93 -0.76 -2.47
C ASN A 333 16.70 -2.27 -2.59
N ALA A 334 15.76 -2.80 -1.84
CA ALA A 334 15.46 -4.23 -1.73
C ALA A 334 13.97 -4.51 -1.97
N GLU A 335 13.69 -5.74 -2.42
CA GLU A 335 12.31 -6.19 -2.58
C GLU A 335 11.62 -6.30 -1.22
N ARG A 336 10.38 -5.82 -1.19
CA ARG A 336 9.47 -5.92 -0.05
C ARG A 336 8.09 -6.36 -0.55
N PRO A 337 7.97 -7.61 -1.05
CA PRO A 337 6.72 -8.09 -1.59
C PRO A 337 5.65 -8.12 -0.51
N TRP A 338 4.44 -7.78 -0.92
CA TRP A 338 3.25 -7.86 -0.09
C TRP A 338 2.29 -8.84 -0.71
N THR A 339 1.90 -9.85 0.02
CA THR A 339 0.90 -10.80 -0.45
C THR A 339 -0.46 -10.11 -0.43
N THR A 340 -0.86 -9.61 -1.58
CA THR A 340 -2.19 -9.03 -1.73
C THR A 340 -3.25 -10.10 -1.73
N MET A 341 -4.30 -9.87 -0.94
CA MET A 341 -5.50 -10.71 -0.90
C MET A 341 -6.65 -10.10 -1.71
N GLN A 342 -6.40 -8.99 -2.41
CA GLN A 342 -7.46 -8.24 -3.10
C GLN A 342 -7.48 -8.48 -4.61
N PHE A 343 -6.35 -8.80 -5.22
CA PHE A 343 -6.24 -9.00 -6.66
C PHE A 343 -5.55 -10.31 -7.03
N ARG A 344 -6.08 -10.99 -8.05
CA ARG A 344 -5.40 -12.05 -8.77
C ARG A 344 -4.50 -11.44 -9.84
N PRO A 345 -3.21 -11.86 -9.95
CA PRO A 345 -2.36 -11.46 -11.06
C PRO A 345 -2.99 -11.84 -12.40
N SER A 346 -2.88 -10.97 -13.41
CA SER A 346 -3.32 -11.29 -14.76
C SER A 346 -2.53 -12.47 -15.32
N ALA A 347 -3.18 -13.30 -16.10
CA ALA A 347 -2.53 -14.33 -16.91
C ALA A 347 -1.78 -13.74 -18.12
N LEU A 348 -2.10 -12.50 -18.49
CA LEU A 348 -1.53 -11.80 -19.64
C LEU A 348 -0.58 -10.71 -19.16
N LEU A 349 0.55 -10.53 -19.87
CA LEU A 349 1.41 -9.38 -19.68
C LEU A 349 0.71 -8.11 -20.17
N LEU A 350 0.99 -6.99 -19.52
CA LEU A 350 0.60 -5.66 -19.99
C LEU A 350 1.59 -5.23 -21.09
N ASP A 351 1.53 -5.97 -22.18
CA ASP A 351 2.40 -5.86 -23.35
C ASP A 351 1.62 -6.29 -24.60
N ASP A 352 2.00 -5.80 -25.76
CA ASP A 352 1.42 -6.15 -27.06
C ASP A 352 2.48 -6.75 -27.98
N GLY A 353 3.06 -7.85 -27.51
CA GLY A 353 3.93 -8.69 -28.33
C GLY A 353 5.43 -8.44 -28.22
N LEU A 354 5.93 -7.53 -27.36
CA LEU A 354 7.37 -7.35 -27.17
C LEU A 354 8.05 -8.65 -26.67
N GLY A 355 7.39 -9.36 -25.75
CA GLY A 355 7.86 -10.64 -25.20
C GLY A 355 7.50 -11.86 -26.02
N THR A 356 7.02 -11.72 -27.26
CA THR A 356 6.68 -12.82 -28.14
C THR A 356 7.65 -12.94 -29.32
N VAL A 357 7.85 -14.16 -29.81
CA VAL A 357 8.62 -14.37 -31.03
C VAL A 357 7.85 -13.79 -32.23
N PRO A 358 8.49 -13.00 -33.12
CA PRO A 358 7.85 -12.44 -34.30
C PRO A 358 7.07 -13.49 -35.10
N ALA A 359 5.86 -13.15 -35.55
CA ALA A 359 5.04 -14.09 -36.29
C ALA A 359 5.67 -14.44 -37.66
N LEU A 360 5.42 -15.65 -38.15
CA LEU A 360 5.91 -16.06 -39.46
C LEU A 360 5.34 -15.15 -40.56
N ALA A 361 4.14 -14.62 -40.39
CA ALA A 361 3.51 -13.67 -41.28
C ALA A 361 4.36 -12.39 -41.52
N GLU A 362 5.20 -11.99 -40.58
CA GLU A 362 6.10 -10.85 -40.77
C GLU A 362 7.12 -11.08 -41.90
N TRP A 363 7.43 -12.34 -42.23
CA TRP A 363 8.33 -12.74 -43.31
C TRP A 363 7.57 -13.04 -44.61
N THR A 364 6.30 -13.35 -44.54
CA THR A 364 5.49 -13.72 -45.72
C THR A 364 4.61 -12.59 -46.25
N ASP A 365 4.35 -11.57 -45.46
CA ASP A 365 3.63 -10.39 -45.91
C ASP A 365 4.54 -9.42 -46.66
N ARG A 366 4.13 -9.06 -47.88
CA ARG A 366 4.93 -8.14 -48.74
C ARG A 366 4.96 -6.70 -48.24
N GLU A 367 3.98 -6.32 -47.45
CA GLU A 367 3.83 -4.99 -46.85
C GLU A 367 4.59 -4.84 -45.54
N ARG A 368 5.08 -5.95 -44.97
CA ARG A 368 5.79 -5.99 -43.69
C ARG A 368 7.30 -6.19 -43.93
N ASP A 369 8.09 -5.42 -43.19
CA ASP A 369 9.55 -5.64 -43.08
C ASP A 369 9.78 -6.31 -41.70
N PRO A 370 10.28 -7.56 -41.65
CA PRO A 370 10.61 -8.24 -40.41
C PRO A 370 11.70 -7.51 -39.60
N LEU A 371 12.37 -6.54 -40.20
CA LEU A 371 13.37 -5.67 -39.57
C LEU A 371 12.87 -4.20 -39.46
N ALA A 372 11.60 -3.98 -39.57
CA ALA A 372 10.99 -2.67 -39.26
C ALA A 372 11.37 -2.21 -37.83
N PRO A 373 11.38 -0.91 -37.56
CA PRO A 373 11.54 -0.41 -36.20
C PRO A 373 10.58 -1.15 -35.24
N LEU A 374 11.12 -1.57 -34.10
CA LEU A 374 10.36 -2.31 -33.13
C LEU A 374 9.20 -1.44 -32.59
N ASP A 375 7.99 -1.94 -32.70
CA ASP A 375 6.88 -1.37 -31.95
C ASP A 375 7.15 -1.58 -30.46
N SER A 376 6.88 -0.54 -29.67
CA SER A 376 7.13 -0.55 -28.22
C SER A 376 6.34 -1.63 -27.47
N GLY A 377 5.29 -2.21 -28.08
CA GLY A 377 4.42 -3.19 -27.43
C GLY A 377 3.47 -2.58 -26.42
N LEU A 378 3.10 -1.29 -26.57
CA LEU A 378 2.06 -0.67 -25.73
C LEU A 378 0.70 -1.18 -26.19
N PRO A 379 -0.06 -1.90 -25.32
CA PRO A 379 -1.39 -2.37 -25.66
C PRO A 379 -2.33 -1.20 -25.94
N THR A 380 -3.32 -1.44 -26.80
CA THR A 380 -4.49 -0.52 -26.92
C THR A 380 -5.20 -0.40 -25.56
N PRO A 381 -5.97 0.67 -25.31
CA PRO A 381 -6.72 0.78 -24.05
C PRO A 381 -7.65 -0.40 -23.76
N ALA A 382 -8.30 -0.96 -24.78
CA ALA A 382 -9.11 -2.17 -24.66
C ALA A 382 -8.23 -3.41 -24.31
N GLY A 383 -7.09 -3.54 -24.98
CA GLY A 383 -6.12 -4.58 -24.68
C GLY A 383 -5.54 -4.47 -23.28
N ALA A 384 -5.28 -3.25 -22.79
CA ALA A 384 -4.80 -3.03 -21.42
C ALA A 384 -5.86 -3.38 -20.37
N ALA A 385 -7.13 -3.06 -20.61
CA ALA A 385 -8.21 -3.34 -19.67
C ALA A 385 -8.30 -4.84 -19.30
N VAL A 386 -8.08 -5.73 -20.27
CA VAL A 386 -8.11 -7.20 -20.05
C VAL A 386 -6.79 -7.74 -19.50
N ARG A 387 -5.69 -7.01 -19.61
CA ARG A 387 -4.36 -7.39 -19.10
C ARG A 387 -4.10 -6.91 -17.67
N LEU A 388 -4.91 -5.96 -17.18
CA LEU A 388 -4.83 -5.52 -15.79
C LEU A 388 -5.39 -6.60 -14.84
N PRO A 389 -4.92 -6.63 -13.57
CA PRO A 389 -5.30 -7.61 -12.57
C PRO A 389 -6.82 -7.67 -12.32
N THR A 390 -7.30 -8.83 -11.91
CA THR A 390 -8.72 -9.07 -11.60
C THR A 390 -8.93 -9.05 -10.07
N PRO A 391 -9.91 -8.31 -9.54
CA PRO A 391 -10.28 -8.41 -8.13
C PRO A 391 -10.68 -9.85 -7.74
N LEU A 392 -10.25 -10.28 -6.56
CA LEU A 392 -10.77 -11.51 -5.96
C LEU A 392 -12.23 -11.31 -5.53
N PRO A 393 -13.06 -12.38 -5.55
CA PRO A 393 -14.43 -12.32 -5.06
C PRO A 393 -14.49 -11.76 -3.63
N ASP A 394 -15.56 -11.05 -3.31
CA ASP A 394 -15.80 -10.55 -1.97
C ASP A 394 -16.25 -11.68 -1.04
N PRO A 395 -15.56 -11.96 0.07
CA PRO A 395 -16.02 -12.96 1.04
C PRO A 395 -17.41 -12.68 1.62
N ALA A 396 -17.88 -11.43 1.57
CA ALA A 396 -19.21 -11.04 2.01
C ALA A 396 -20.29 -11.20 0.92
N ASP A 397 -19.90 -11.53 -0.33
CA ASP A 397 -20.88 -11.76 -1.41
C ASP A 397 -21.65 -13.06 -1.15
N PRO A 398 -22.99 -13.07 -1.30
CA PRO A 398 -23.80 -14.28 -1.11
C PRO A 398 -23.33 -15.47 -1.95
N GLU A 399 -22.79 -15.20 -3.14
CA GLU A 399 -22.31 -16.22 -4.09
C GLU A 399 -20.78 -16.42 -4.02
N TYR A 400 -20.12 -16.06 -2.92
CA TYR A 400 -18.67 -16.17 -2.77
C TYR A 400 -18.14 -17.58 -3.09
N GLY A 401 -18.77 -18.62 -2.55
CA GLY A 401 -18.36 -20.02 -2.77
C GLY A 401 -18.45 -20.42 -4.24
N PHE A 402 -19.51 -20.00 -4.92
CA PHE A 402 -19.71 -20.23 -6.35
C PHE A 402 -18.65 -19.49 -7.17
N LEU A 403 -18.46 -18.19 -6.91
CA LEU A 403 -17.46 -17.36 -7.60
C LEU A 403 -16.02 -17.85 -7.39
N ALA A 404 -15.69 -18.34 -6.20
CA ALA A 404 -14.40 -18.93 -5.92
C ALA A 404 -14.15 -20.23 -6.71
N ALA A 405 -15.20 -20.97 -7.05
CA ALA A 405 -15.13 -22.20 -7.84
C ALA A 405 -15.11 -21.94 -9.36
N VAL A 406 -15.51 -20.75 -9.83
CA VAL A 406 -15.43 -20.35 -11.25
C VAL A 406 -14.01 -19.91 -11.58
N GLN A 407 -13.04 -20.85 -11.59
CA GLN A 407 -11.64 -20.59 -11.90
C GLN A 407 -11.23 -21.31 -13.21
N ASP A 408 -10.22 -20.73 -13.89
CA ASP A 408 -9.45 -21.32 -15.00
C ASP A 408 -10.23 -21.81 -16.22
N THR A 409 -11.32 -21.13 -16.58
CA THR A 409 -12.05 -21.39 -17.82
C THR A 409 -11.98 -20.17 -18.72
N GLY A 410 -11.91 -20.37 -20.03
CA GLY A 410 -12.01 -19.27 -21.00
C GLY A 410 -13.29 -18.45 -20.83
N PRO A 411 -13.31 -17.18 -21.24
CA PRO A 411 -14.38 -16.24 -20.91
C PRO A 411 -15.78 -16.68 -21.36
N HIS A 412 -15.92 -17.42 -22.47
CA HIS A 412 -17.18 -18.01 -22.86
C HIS A 412 -17.72 -19.03 -21.85
N ARG A 413 -16.83 -19.89 -21.31
CA ARG A 413 -17.22 -20.88 -20.30
C ARG A 413 -17.52 -20.22 -18.96
N VAL A 414 -16.79 -19.17 -18.63
CA VAL A 414 -17.09 -18.33 -17.44
C VAL A 414 -18.51 -17.79 -17.55
N LEU A 415 -18.89 -17.15 -18.67
CA LEU A 415 -20.25 -16.62 -18.87
C LEU A 415 -21.32 -17.72 -18.79
N ALA A 416 -21.06 -18.87 -19.41
CA ALA A 416 -21.99 -19.99 -19.34
C ALA A 416 -22.21 -20.47 -17.90
N LYS A 417 -21.12 -20.59 -17.10
CA LYS A 417 -21.20 -20.94 -15.67
C LYS A 417 -21.91 -19.87 -14.86
N LEU A 418 -21.57 -18.58 -15.04
CA LEU A 418 -22.22 -17.47 -14.32
C LEU A 418 -23.75 -17.45 -14.57
N GLY A 419 -24.20 -17.86 -15.76
CA GLY A 419 -25.63 -18.04 -16.06
C GLY A 419 -26.33 -19.10 -15.20
N THR A 420 -25.61 -19.98 -14.51
CA THR A 420 -26.14 -20.99 -13.58
C THR A 420 -26.00 -20.57 -12.11
N ALA A 421 -25.57 -19.35 -11.83
CA ALA A 421 -25.42 -18.86 -10.46
C ALA A 421 -26.79 -18.86 -9.73
N PRO A 422 -26.83 -19.25 -8.44
CA PRO A 422 -28.07 -19.28 -7.66
C PRO A 422 -28.74 -17.89 -7.56
N SER A 423 -27.95 -16.82 -7.53
CA SER A 423 -28.47 -15.46 -7.57
C SER A 423 -27.59 -14.54 -8.41
N ALA A 424 -28.17 -13.44 -8.87
CA ALA A 424 -27.47 -12.40 -9.62
C ALA A 424 -26.80 -11.39 -8.65
N SER A 425 -25.96 -11.90 -7.74
CA SER A 425 -25.25 -11.05 -6.77
C SER A 425 -24.37 -10.00 -7.46
N LEU A 426 -23.92 -9.01 -6.71
CA LEU A 426 -23.00 -8.00 -7.23
C LEU A 426 -21.70 -8.62 -7.77
N GLY A 427 -21.13 -9.61 -7.04
CA GLY A 427 -19.95 -10.34 -7.48
C GLY A 427 -20.16 -11.09 -8.80
N VAL A 428 -21.32 -11.72 -8.99
CA VAL A 428 -21.69 -12.40 -10.26
C VAL A 428 -21.71 -11.39 -11.41
N ARG A 429 -22.33 -10.22 -11.23
CA ARG A 429 -22.39 -9.17 -12.27
C ARG A 429 -21.02 -8.59 -12.58
N LEU A 430 -20.14 -8.43 -11.59
CA LEU A 430 -18.76 -7.98 -11.83
C LEU A 430 -17.94 -9.03 -12.59
N ALA A 431 -18.14 -10.32 -12.29
CA ALA A 431 -17.49 -11.41 -13.03
C ALA A 431 -18.00 -11.49 -14.48
N GLU A 432 -19.32 -11.29 -14.72
CA GLU A 432 -19.88 -11.17 -16.07
C GLU A 432 -19.25 -10.02 -16.85
N CYS A 433 -19.20 -8.82 -16.25
CA CYS A 433 -18.56 -7.66 -16.86
C CYS A 433 -17.10 -7.95 -17.24
N ARG A 434 -16.33 -8.62 -16.37
CA ARG A 434 -14.95 -8.99 -16.67
C ARG A 434 -14.84 -9.94 -17.86
N ALA A 435 -15.64 -11.00 -17.90
CA ALA A 435 -15.64 -11.96 -19.00
C ALA A 435 -16.10 -11.32 -20.33
N GLN A 436 -17.04 -10.38 -20.29
CA GLN A 436 -17.48 -9.61 -21.46
C GLN A 436 -16.33 -8.71 -22.00
N LEU A 437 -15.56 -8.06 -21.12
CA LEU A 437 -14.37 -7.31 -21.52
C LEU A 437 -13.32 -8.21 -22.20
N GLU A 438 -13.09 -9.41 -21.66
CA GLU A 438 -12.15 -10.39 -22.22
C GLU A 438 -12.56 -10.89 -23.60
N LEU A 439 -13.86 -10.87 -23.92
CA LEU A 439 -14.41 -11.17 -25.24
C LEU A 439 -14.45 -9.96 -26.18
N GLY A 440 -14.07 -8.78 -25.72
CA GLY A 440 -14.18 -7.53 -26.48
C GLY A 440 -15.61 -6.96 -26.55
N TRP A 441 -16.54 -7.47 -25.76
CA TRP A 441 -17.93 -7.01 -25.71
C TRP A 441 -18.09 -5.81 -24.78
N THR A 442 -17.37 -4.74 -25.11
CA THR A 442 -17.22 -3.57 -24.23
C THR A 442 -18.54 -2.87 -23.93
N ASP A 443 -19.42 -2.73 -24.92
CA ASP A 443 -20.74 -2.10 -24.73
C ASP A 443 -21.62 -2.92 -23.80
N LEU A 444 -21.59 -4.25 -23.94
CA LEU A 444 -22.35 -5.15 -23.06
C LEU A 444 -21.80 -5.10 -21.62
N ALA A 445 -20.50 -5.02 -21.45
CA ALA A 445 -19.87 -4.86 -20.14
C ALA A 445 -20.29 -3.53 -19.49
N HIS A 446 -20.36 -2.46 -20.27
CA HIS A 446 -20.86 -1.17 -19.82
C HIS A 446 -22.32 -1.25 -19.35
N ASP A 447 -23.19 -1.86 -20.17
CA ASP A 447 -24.61 -2.06 -19.86
C ASP A 447 -24.81 -2.93 -18.59
N THR A 448 -23.99 -3.97 -18.44
CA THR A 448 -24.02 -4.82 -17.24
C THR A 448 -23.81 -4.01 -15.97
N LEU A 449 -22.86 -3.07 -15.97
CA LEU A 449 -22.62 -2.20 -14.80
C LEU A 449 -23.70 -1.11 -14.65
N GLN A 450 -24.26 -0.59 -15.73
CA GLN A 450 -25.34 0.41 -15.68
C GLN A 450 -26.64 -0.13 -15.09
N ARG A 451 -26.93 -1.40 -15.29
CA ARG A 451 -28.15 -2.06 -14.80
C ARG A 451 -28.09 -2.48 -13.34
N LEU A 452 -26.98 -2.21 -12.64
CA LEU A 452 -26.89 -2.47 -11.21
C LEU A 452 -27.87 -1.57 -10.46
N ALA A 453 -28.88 -2.15 -9.82
CA ALA A 453 -29.80 -1.44 -8.97
C ALA A 453 -29.13 -1.12 -7.64
N ASP A 454 -29.14 0.14 -7.24
CA ASP A 454 -28.66 0.64 -5.93
C ASP A 454 -27.35 0.00 -5.42
N PRO A 455 -26.23 0.14 -6.18
CA PRO A 455 -24.97 -0.45 -5.76
C PRO A 455 -24.47 0.19 -4.45
N PRO A 456 -23.79 -0.57 -3.59
CA PRO A 456 -23.23 -0.04 -2.35
C PRO A 456 -22.34 1.18 -2.62
N ARG A 457 -22.55 2.27 -1.88
CA ARG A 457 -21.69 3.45 -1.97
C ARG A 457 -20.26 3.06 -1.60
N ALA A 458 -19.30 3.58 -2.37
CA ALA A 458 -17.87 3.36 -2.14
C ALA A 458 -17.44 1.87 -2.14
N TYR A 459 -17.98 1.05 -3.05
CA TYR A 459 -17.54 -0.34 -3.23
C TYR A 459 -16.40 -0.41 -4.26
N TRP A 460 -15.16 -0.56 -3.79
CA TRP A 460 -13.95 -0.44 -4.61
C TRP A 460 -13.87 -1.43 -5.79
N ARG A 461 -14.44 -2.64 -5.65
CA ARG A 461 -14.47 -3.62 -6.74
C ARG A 461 -15.32 -3.15 -7.92
N LEU A 462 -16.43 -2.47 -7.63
CA LEU A 462 -17.26 -1.84 -8.66
C LEU A 462 -16.53 -0.67 -9.32
N ASP A 463 -15.85 0.18 -8.53
CA ASP A 463 -15.05 1.29 -9.06
C ASP A 463 -13.93 0.80 -9.98
N TRP A 464 -13.31 -0.35 -9.64
CA TRP A 464 -12.31 -1.01 -10.47
C TRP A 464 -12.89 -1.44 -11.83
N HIS A 465 -14.04 -2.13 -11.84
CA HIS A 465 -14.68 -2.56 -13.09
C HIS A 465 -15.14 -1.38 -13.93
N TRP A 466 -15.68 -0.30 -13.32
CA TRP A 466 -15.96 0.92 -14.03
C TRP A 466 -14.72 1.56 -14.65
N ALA A 467 -13.58 1.53 -13.96
CA ALA A 467 -12.33 2.02 -14.52
C ALA A 467 -11.87 1.18 -15.72
N LEU A 468 -11.99 -0.16 -15.64
CA LEU A 468 -11.65 -1.06 -16.75
C LEU A 468 -12.58 -0.84 -17.97
N VAL A 469 -13.89 -0.70 -17.77
CA VAL A 469 -14.84 -0.43 -18.84
C VAL A 469 -14.54 0.94 -19.49
N ARG A 470 -14.29 1.99 -18.69
CA ARG A 470 -13.90 3.30 -19.23
C ARG A 470 -12.60 3.23 -20.03
N LEU A 471 -11.64 2.45 -19.55
CA LEU A 471 -10.38 2.20 -20.27
C LEU A 471 -10.65 1.50 -21.60
N ALA A 472 -11.45 0.44 -21.60
CA ALA A 472 -11.79 -0.31 -22.82
C ALA A 472 -12.54 0.53 -23.87
N LEU A 473 -13.35 1.50 -23.43
CA LEU A 473 -14.01 2.50 -24.26
C LEU A 473 -13.06 3.62 -24.75
N GLY A 474 -11.76 3.55 -24.47
CA GLY A 474 -10.79 4.59 -24.83
C GLY A 474 -10.88 5.88 -24.00
N GLN A 475 -11.69 5.91 -22.94
CA GLN A 475 -11.86 7.06 -22.05
C GLN A 475 -10.76 7.09 -20.97
N VAL A 476 -9.50 7.10 -21.39
CA VAL A 476 -8.32 6.90 -20.52
C VAL A 476 -8.29 7.88 -19.34
N GLY A 477 -8.54 9.16 -19.55
CA GLY A 477 -8.54 10.15 -18.45
C GLY A 477 -9.63 9.90 -17.41
N ARG A 478 -10.81 9.38 -17.81
CA ARG A 478 -11.88 9.00 -16.86
C ARG A 478 -11.54 7.72 -16.08
N ALA A 479 -10.85 6.78 -16.74
CA ALA A 479 -10.35 5.58 -16.10
C ALA A 479 -9.26 5.92 -15.08
N GLU A 480 -8.31 6.78 -15.48
CA GLU A 480 -7.21 7.24 -14.63
C GLU A 480 -7.68 7.91 -13.34
N ALA A 481 -8.67 8.80 -13.41
CA ALA A 481 -9.25 9.45 -12.23
C ALA A 481 -9.79 8.41 -11.21
N ARG A 482 -10.42 7.33 -11.68
CA ARG A 482 -10.89 6.24 -10.81
C ARG A 482 -9.73 5.40 -10.28
N PHE A 483 -8.74 5.07 -11.10
CA PHE A 483 -7.54 4.35 -10.64
C PHE A 483 -6.78 5.16 -9.59
N ALA A 484 -6.71 6.48 -9.68
CA ALA A 484 -6.09 7.34 -8.69
C ALA A 484 -6.82 7.30 -7.33
N GLN A 485 -8.16 7.32 -7.35
CA GLN A 485 -8.97 7.12 -6.14
C GLN A 485 -8.72 5.73 -5.53
N LEU A 486 -8.67 4.69 -6.36
CA LEU A 486 -8.38 3.33 -5.93
C LEU A 486 -6.95 3.18 -5.38
N ALA A 487 -5.94 3.83 -5.99
CA ALA A 487 -4.57 3.81 -5.50
C ALA A 487 -4.43 4.46 -4.11
N THR A 488 -5.29 5.43 -3.79
CA THR A 488 -5.36 6.02 -2.46
C THR A 488 -6.09 5.11 -1.47
N ARG A 489 -7.15 4.45 -1.91
CA ARG A 489 -7.97 3.55 -1.09
C ARG A 489 -7.29 2.22 -0.81
N LEU A 490 -6.65 1.63 -1.82
CA LEU A 490 -5.99 0.32 -1.81
C LEU A 490 -4.47 0.51 -1.88
N ARG A 491 -3.92 1.28 -0.95
CA ARG A 491 -2.52 1.73 -1.04
C ARG A 491 -1.51 0.57 -1.01
N GLY A 492 -1.81 -0.50 -0.33
CA GLY A 492 -1.01 -1.72 -0.33
C GLY A 492 -0.94 -2.42 -1.68
N GLU A 493 -1.94 -2.22 -2.55
CA GLU A 493 -2.14 -2.96 -3.77
C GLU A 493 -1.33 -2.38 -4.95
N TYR A 494 -0.73 -3.27 -5.75
CA TYR A 494 0.03 -2.89 -6.93
C TYR A 494 -0.87 -2.57 -8.14
N ALA A 495 -2.05 -3.19 -8.22
CA ALA A 495 -2.90 -3.15 -9.41
C ALA A 495 -3.32 -1.73 -9.81
N PRO A 496 -3.79 -0.84 -8.91
CA PRO A 496 -4.10 0.53 -9.28
C PRO A 496 -2.87 1.33 -9.75
N ARG A 497 -1.69 1.08 -9.16
CA ARG A 497 -0.45 1.74 -9.57
C ARG A 497 0.01 1.29 -10.95
N LEU A 498 -0.11 0.00 -11.25
CA LEU A 498 0.18 -0.55 -12.58
C LEU A 498 -0.74 0.08 -13.63
N ALA A 499 -2.04 0.22 -13.32
CA ALA A 499 -3.01 0.86 -14.20
C ALA A 499 -2.70 2.35 -14.43
N LEU A 500 -2.31 3.09 -13.39
CA LEU A 500 -1.87 4.49 -13.49
C LEU A 500 -0.60 4.63 -14.33
N GLY A 501 0.36 3.71 -14.17
CA GLY A 501 1.55 3.66 -15.02
C GLY A 501 1.19 3.52 -16.50
N TYR A 502 0.24 2.64 -16.82
CA TYR A 502 -0.28 2.50 -18.19
C TYR A 502 -0.96 3.78 -18.69
N CYS A 503 -1.85 4.39 -17.89
CA CYS A 503 -2.56 5.60 -18.30
C CYS A 503 -1.60 6.77 -18.57
N ALA A 504 -0.59 6.95 -17.72
CA ALA A 504 0.45 7.97 -17.90
C ALA A 504 1.30 7.68 -19.15
N GLU A 505 1.71 6.41 -19.37
CA GLU A 505 2.44 6.00 -20.57
C GLU A 505 1.64 6.24 -21.84
N TYR A 506 0.34 5.94 -21.85
CA TYR A 506 -0.56 6.17 -22.98
C TYR A 506 -0.71 7.64 -23.30
N ARG A 507 -0.74 8.52 -22.30
CA ARG A 507 -0.78 9.99 -22.48
C ARG A 507 0.56 10.59 -22.87
N GLY A 508 1.65 9.82 -22.81
CA GLY A 508 3.01 10.29 -23.09
C GLY A 508 3.69 10.96 -21.89
N ASP A 509 3.14 10.91 -20.70
CA ASP A 509 3.81 11.39 -19.47
C ASP A 509 4.83 10.35 -18.99
N VAL A 510 6.04 10.43 -19.58
CA VAL A 510 7.13 9.47 -19.32
C VAL A 510 7.58 9.51 -17.87
N ALA A 511 7.61 10.69 -17.24
CA ALA A 511 8.10 10.85 -15.88
C ALA A 511 7.13 10.19 -14.89
N GLU A 512 5.86 10.46 -15.02
CA GLU A 512 4.81 9.87 -14.17
C GLU A 512 4.69 8.36 -14.40
N ALA A 513 4.69 7.90 -15.65
CA ALA A 513 4.64 6.48 -15.99
C ALA A 513 5.83 5.72 -15.37
N ARG A 514 7.05 6.26 -15.50
CA ARG A 514 8.26 5.69 -14.89
C ARG A 514 8.13 5.57 -13.37
N ALA A 515 7.64 6.61 -12.74
CA ALA A 515 7.50 6.63 -11.29
C ALA A 515 6.52 5.55 -10.80
N TRP A 516 5.37 5.39 -11.47
CA TRP A 516 4.39 4.35 -11.14
C TRP A 516 4.93 2.94 -11.38
N TYR A 517 5.49 2.65 -12.56
CA TYR A 517 6.04 1.32 -12.86
C TYR A 517 7.21 0.97 -11.94
N ALA A 518 8.12 1.93 -11.68
CA ALA A 518 9.24 1.72 -10.77
C ALA A 518 8.79 1.43 -9.34
N SER A 519 7.72 2.08 -8.87
CA SER A 519 7.15 1.81 -7.55
C SER A 519 6.63 0.38 -7.41
N VAL A 520 6.06 -0.18 -8.48
CA VAL A 520 5.58 -1.57 -8.51
C VAL A 520 6.76 -2.53 -8.64
N TRP A 521 7.64 -2.31 -9.60
CA TRP A 521 8.76 -3.21 -9.93
C TRP A 521 9.78 -3.34 -8.80
N ARG A 522 10.17 -2.23 -8.20
CA ARG A 522 11.14 -2.22 -7.08
C ARG A 522 10.63 -3.02 -5.90
N ARG A 523 9.34 -2.90 -5.62
CA ARG A 523 8.73 -3.56 -4.47
C ARG A 523 8.54 -5.06 -4.64
N ASP A 524 8.21 -5.52 -5.87
CA ASP A 524 7.91 -6.91 -6.15
C ASP A 524 8.26 -7.27 -7.60
N ARG A 525 9.38 -7.98 -7.77
CA ARG A 525 9.87 -8.44 -9.08
C ARG A 525 8.99 -9.52 -9.72
N SER A 526 8.02 -10.04 -9.02
CA SER A 526 7.02 -10.94 -9.62
C SER A 526 6.00 -10.20 -10.51
N ARG A 527 5.93 -8.85 -10.43
CA ARG A 527 5.00 -7.99 -11.18
C ARG A 527 5.60 -7.58 -12.54
N VAL A 528 5.90 -8.57 -13.35
CA VAL A 528 6.66 -8.43 -14.61
C VAL A 528 6.07 -7.43 -15.61
N SER A 529 4.75 -7.21 -15.61
CA SER A 529 4.11 -6.15 -16.41
C SER A 529 4.70 -4.76 -16.15
N ALA A 530 5.18 -4.48 -14.94
CA ALA A 530 5.85 -3.22 -14.63
C ALA A 530 7.26 -3.14 -15.26
N ALA A 531 8.00 -4.26 -15.29
CA ALA A 531 9.29 -4.33 -15.98
C ALA A 531 9.14 -4.06 -17.48
N PHE A 532 8.13 -4.64 -18.12
CA PHE A 532 7.83 -4.36 -19.53
C PHE A 532 7.45 -2.88 -19.76
N GLY A 533 6.68 -2.28 -18.85
CA GLY A 533 6.40 -0.84 -18.88
C GLY A 533 7.68 -0.01 -18.84
N LEU A 534 8.59 -0.28 -17.89
CA LEU A 534 9.87 0.41 -17.79
C LEU A 534 10.74 0.19 -19.05
N ALA A 535 10.81 -1.04 -19.56
CA ALA A 535 11.53 -1.35 -20.78
C ALA A 535 11.02 -0.53 -21.98
N ARG A 536 9.68 -0.42 -22.15
CA ARG A 536 9.07 0.41 -23.20
C ARG A 536 9.43 1.90 -23.07
N LEU A 537 9.47 2.43 -21.83
CA LEU A 537 9.88 3.82 -21.59
C LEU A 537 11.34 4.06 -21.94
N HIS A 538 12.23 3.10 -21.65
CA HIS A 538 13.63 3.16 -22.05
C HIS A 538 13.79 3.07 -23.57
N LEU A 539 13.02 2.19 -24.25
CA LEU A 539 13.01 2.09 -25.71
C LEU A 539 12.61 3.41 -26.38
N ARG A 540 11.58 4.08 -25.89
CA ARG A 540 11.15 5.40 -26.39
C ARG A 540 12.21 6.48 -26.19
N ALA A 541 13.02 6.35 -25.12
CA ALA A 541 14.16 7.23 -24.86
C ALA A 541 15.40 6.88 -25.68
N GLY A 542 15.37 5.81 -26.48
CA GLY A 542 16.52 5.31 -27.24
C GLY A 542 17.54 4.55 -26.38
N ASP A 543 17.27 4.27 -25.12
CA ASP A 543 18.17 3.59 -24.21
C ASP A 543 17.95 2.08 -24.23
N ARG A 544 18.55 1.41 -25.20
CA ARG A 544 18.54 -0.03 -25.41
C ARG A 544 19.13 -0.79 -24.21
N GLY A 545 20.24 -0.28 -23.66
CA GLY A 545 20.95 -0.91 -22.55
C GLY A 545 20.09 -0.99 -21.30
N ALA A 546 19.46 0.12 -20.90
CA ALA A 546 18.59 0.17 -19.74
C ALA A 546 17.30 -0.67 -19.94
N ALA A 547 16.74 -0.71 -21.16
CA ALA A 547 15.60 -1.57 -21.46
C ALA A 547 15.92 -3.05 -21.24
N VAL A 548 17.09 -3.52 -21.75
CA VAL A 548 17.53 -4.91 -21.56
C VAL A 548 17.85 -5.18 -20.09
N ALA A 549 18.51 -4.26 -19.39
CA ALA A 549 18.84 -4.43 -17.97
C ALA A 549 17.61 -4.70 -17.12
N VAL A 550 16.52 -3.94 -17.31
CA VAL A 550 15.27 -4.16 -16.59
C VAL A 550 14.64 -5.53 -16.91
N LEU A 551 14.67 -5.96 -18.18
CA LEU A 551 14.17 -7.27 -18.59
C LEU A 551 15.02 -8.41 -18.03
N ASP A 552 16.32 -8.20 -17.86
CA ASP A 552 17.25 -9.17 -17.27
C ASP A 552 17.07 -9.35 -15.74
N GLU A 553 16.46 -8.38 -15.07
CA GLU A 553 16.09 -8.49 -13.65
C GLU A 553 14.89 -9.43 -13.40
N VAL A 554 14.16 -9.87 -14.44
CA VAL A 554 13.00 -10.77 -14.26
C VAL A 554 13.47 -12.10 -13.69
N PRO A 555 12.93 -12.54 -12.52
CA PRO A 555 13.37 -13.76 -11.83
C PRO A 555 13.15 -15.02 -12.68
N GLN A 556 14.08 -15.96 -12.62
CA GLN A 556 14.03 -17.23 -13.35
C GLN A 556 12.80 -18.09 -12.99
N VAL A 557 12.31 -17.96 -11.77
CA VAL A 557 11.09 -18.67 -11.30
C VAL A 557 9.79 -18.06 -11.84
N SER A 558 9.86 -16.91 -12.54
CA SER A 558 8.68 -16.29 -13.14
C SER A 558 8.23 -17.04 -14.40
N ARG A 559 6.93 -17.28 -14.54
CA ARG A 559 6.36 -17.78 -15.81
C ARG A 559 6.57 -16.84 -17.00
N TYR A 560 7.00 -15.60 -16.75
CA TYR A 560 7.32 -14.61 -17.76
C TYR A 560 8.82 -14.44 -17.98
N TYR A 561 9.63 -15.36 -17.45
CA TYR A 561 11.08 -15.34 -17.66
C TYR A 561 11.45 -15.42 -19.14
N ASP A 562 10.93 -16.43 -19.85
CA ASP A 562 11.19 -16.59 -21.29
C ASP A 562 10.64 -15.43 -22.13
N PRO A 563 9.41 -14.93 -21.93
CA PRO A 563 8.96 -13.69 -22.56
C PRO A 563 9.91 -12.49 -22.34
N ALA A 564 10.47 -12.32 -21.14
CA ALA A 564 11.41 -11.24 -20.87
C ALA A 564 12.74 -11.44 -21.62
N ARG A 565 13.24 -12.67 -21.71
CA ARG A 565 14.45 -13.01 -22.47
C ARG A 565 14.25 -12.83 -23.97
N ILE A 566 13.10 -13.23 -24.51
CA ILE A 566 12.73 -12.99 -25.91
C ILE A 566 12.70 -11.48 -26.19
N ALA A 567 12.05 -10.71 -25.31
CA ALA A 567 12.03 -9.26 -25.40
C ALA A 567 13.43 -8.65 -25.41
N ALA A 568 14.34 -9.11 -24.54
CA ALA A 568 15.72 -8.65 -24.47
C ALA A 568 16.46 -8.90 -25.80
N VAL A 569 16.32 -10.08 -26.40
CA VAL A 569 16.88 -10.40 -27.72
C VAL A 569 16.33 -9.46 -28.80
N ARG A 570 15.01 -9.27 -28.83
CA ARG A 570 14.36 -8.39 -29.82
C ARG A 570 14.80 -6.94 -29.66
N VAL A 571 14.93 -6.45 -28.42
CA VAL A 571 15.40 -5.10 -28.10
C VAL A 571 16.83 -4.89 -28.57
N ARG A 572 17.72 -5.89 -28.38
CA ARG A 572 19.10 -5.83 -28.90
C ARG A 572 19.15 -5.70 -30.42
N LEU A 573 18.26 -6.36 -31.13
CA LEU A 573 18.23 -6.37 -32.60
C LEU A 573 17.41 -5.22 -33.21
N ALA A 574 16.68 -4.47 -32.40
CA ALA A 574 15.75 -3.44 -32.89
C ALA A 574 16.50 -2.20 -33.43
N THR A 575 15.94 -1.60 -34.49
CA THR A 575 16.26 -0.23 -34.87
C THR A 575 15.41 0.72 -34.06
N LEU A 576 16.02 1.64 -33.32
CA LEU A 576 15.32 2.63 -32.46
C LEU A 576 15.46 4.02 -33.11
N GLY A 577 14.44 4.44 -33.85
CA GLY A 577 14.53 5.67 -34.63
C GLY A 577 15.67 5.62 -35.66
N ARG A 578 16.75 6.38 -35.43
CA ARG A 578 17.96 6.36 -36.26
C ARG A 578 19.08 5.46 -35.73
N ASP A 579 18.95 5.00 -34.49
CA ASP A 579 19.93 4.14 -33.84
C ASP A 579 19.77 2.69 -34.29
N ARG A 580 20.82 2.16 -34.96
CA ARG A 580 20.87 0.77 -35.39
C ARG A 580 21.60 -0.08 -34.37
N PRO A 581 21.30 -1.39 -34.28
CA PRO A 581 22.06 -2.30 -33.44
C PRO A 581 23.54 -2.27 -33.78
N SER A 582 24.41 -2.18 -32.78
CA SER A 582 25.86 -2.35 -32.93
C SER A 582 26.22 -3.82 -33.16
N ALA A 583 27.46 -4.10 -33.56
CA ALA A 583 27.96 -5.47 -33.61
C ALA A 583 27.88 -6.16 -32.24
N GLN A 584 28.16 -5.43 -31.16
CA GLN A 584 28.03 -5.95 -29.78
C GLN A 584 26.57 -6.31 -29.41
N ASP A 585 25.60 -5.52 -29.85
CA ASP A 585 24.16 -5.84 -29.62
C ASP A 585 23.77 -7.12 -30.38
N ILE A 586 24.27 -7.30 -31.60
CA ILE A 586 24.01 -8.51 -32.40
C ILE A 586 24.65 -9.74 -31.75
N LEU A 587 25.89 -9.63 -31.26
CA LEU A 587 26.55 -10.70 -30.51
C LEU A 587 25.82 -11.05 -29.22
N ASP A 588 25.42 -10.06 -28.42
CA ASP A 588 24.64 -10.31 -27.18
C ASP A 588 23.34 -11.04 -27.50
N ALA A 589 22.62 -10.63 -28.54
CA ALA A 589 21.41 -11.33 -28.99
C ALA A 589 21.69 -12.76 -29.47
N ALA A 590 22.77 -12.97 -30.22
CA ALA A 590 23.15 -14.29 -30.72
C ALA A 590 23.54 -15.26 -29.58
N HIS A 591 24.29 -14.78 -28.57
CA HIS A 591 24.65 -15.57 -27.39
C HIS A 591 23.46 -15.92 -26.48
N ARG A 592 22.46 -15.05 -26.44
CA ARG A 592 21.23 -15.30 -25.64
C ARG A 592 20.32 -16.33 -26.28
N LEU A 593 20.34 -16.45 -27.62
CA LEU A 593 19.37 -17.27 -28.34
C LEU A 593 19.38 -18.76 -27.95
N PRO A 594 20.56 -19.45 -27.80
CA PRO A 594 20.59 -20.84 -27.32
C PRO A 594 20.04 -21.06 -25.92
N LEU A 595 20.06 -20.01 -25.08
CA LEU A 595 19.61 -20.05 -23.69
C LEU A 595 18.08 -19.93 -23.52
N LEU A 596 17.37 -19.61 -24.60
CA LEU A 596 15.91 -19.46 -24.55
C LEU A 596 15.22 -20.81 -24.54
N TYR A 597 14.19 -20.95 -23.69
CA TYR A 597 13.26 -22.08 -23.75
C TYR A 597 12.22 -21.79 -24.84
N LEU A 598 12.39 -22.37 -25.99
CA LEU A 598 11.54 -22.20 -27.18
C LEU A 598 11.14 -23.56 -27.71
N ASP A 599 10.02 -23.60 -28.46
CA ASP A 599 9.57 -24.81 -29.15
C ASP A 599 9.46 -26.02 -28.20
N ASP A 600 8.94 -25.81 -26.95
CA ASP A 600 8.83 -26.83 -25.90
C ASP A 600 10.17 -27.49 -25.52
N GLY A 601 11.26 -26.74 -25.63
CA GLY A 601 12.62 -27.18 -25.33
C GLY A 601 13.28 -27.94 -26.48
N ALA A 602 12.64 -28.04 -27.66
CA ALA A 602 13.27 -28.66 -28.83
C ALA A 602 14.44 -27.83 -29.33
N PRO A 603 15.57 -28.46 -29.68
CA PRO A 603 16.78 -27.76 -30.20
C PRO A 603 16.53 -27.08 -31.54
N GLN A 604 15.54 -27.57 -32.29
CA GLN A 604 15.09 -27.00 -33.57
C GLN A 604 13.58 -26.86 -33.55
N GLY A 605 13.08 -25.71 -34.00
CA GLY A 605 11.66 -25.41 -34.06
C GLY A 605 11.38 -24.07 -34.73
N SER A 606 10.11 -23.81 -34.97
CA SER A 606 9.66 -22.60 -35.68
C SER A 606 10.06 -21.31 -34.98
N ALA A 607 9.93 -21.24 -33.66
CA ALA A 607 10.19 -20.05 -32.86
C ALA A 607 11.70 -19.70 -32.89
N ARG A 608 12.54 -20.70 -32.62
CA ARG A 608 14.02 -20.56 -32.67
C ARG A 608 14.49 -20.17 -34.06
N THR A 609 13.97 -20.83 -35.11
CA THR A 609 14.31 -20.53 -36.49
C THR A 609 13.96 -19.10 -36.89
N ARG A 610 12.80 -18.58 -36.44
CA ARG A 610 12.38 -17.18 -36.68
C ARG A 610 13.33 -16.17 -36.02
N LEU A 611 13.69 -16.38 -34.75
CA LEU A 611 14.65 -15.48 -34.06
C LEU A 611 16.05 -15.57 -34.69
N THR A 612 16.53 -16.76 -35.08
CA THR A 612 17.79 -16.93 -35.79
C THR A 612 17.80 -16.13 -37.11
N ALA A 613 16.69 -16.19 -37.86
CA ALA A 613 16.55 -15.42 -39.10
C ALA A 613 16.66 -13.90 -38.83
N VAL A 614 16.05 -13.39 -37.74
CA VAL A 614 16.17 -11.98 -37.37
C VAL A 614 17.61 -11.61 -37.04
N VAL A 615 18.35 -12.40 -36.24
CA VAL A 615 19.77 -12.17 -35.92
C VAL A 615 20.60 -12.07 -37.19
N GLN A 616 20.46 -13.05 -38.10
CA GLN A 616 21.21 -13.12 -39.36
C GLN A 616 20.86 -11.95 -40.29
N ALA A 617 19.60 -11.58 -40.39
CA ALA A 617 19.16 -10.48 -41.25
C ALA A 617 19.64 -9.12 -40.71
N VAL A 618 19.65 -8.93 -39.39
CA VAL A 618 20.20 -7.71 -38.76
C VAL A 618 21.72 -7.63 -38.98
N ALA A 619 22.46 -8.74 -38.83
CA ALA A 619 23.90 -8.81 -39.09
C ALA A 619 24.22 -8.41 -40.54
N LEU A 620 23.44 -8.88 -41.53
CA LEU A 620 23.58 -8.49 -42.92
C LEU A 620 23.30 -7.01 -43.17
N ARG A 621 22.40 -6.39 -42.45
CA ARG A 621 22.12 -4.94 -42.52
C ARG A 621 23.20 -4.10 -41.86
N ASN A 622 23.81 -4.60 -40.78
CA ASN A 622 24.88 -3.92 -40.04
C ASN A 622 26.17 -3.87 -40.85
N LYS A 623 26.55 -4.96 -41.54
CA LYS A 623 27.75 -5.13 -42.39
C LYS A 623 29.09 -5.06 -41.67
N ASP A 624 29.14 -4.96 -40.36
CA ASP A 624 30.38 -4.95 -39.57
C ASP A 624 30.76 -6.38 -39.15
N PHE A 625 31.06 -7.22 -40.13
CA PHE A 625 31.39 -8.63 -39.88
C PHE A 625 32.72 -8.81 -39.18
N ALA A 626 33.62 -7.84 -39.26
CA ALA A 626 34.95 -7.90 -38.61
C ALA A 626 34.85 -7.80 -37.10
N ALA A 627 33.77 -7.20 -36.58
CA ALA A 627 33.48 -7.07 -35.15
C ALA A 627 32.56 -8.19 -34.61
N LEU A 628 32.18 -9.18 -35.44
CA LEU A 628 31.34 -10.30 -35.03
C LEU A 628 32.19 -11.54 -34.78
N ASP A 629 31.96 -12.16 -33.63
CA ASP A 629 32.52 -13.46 -33.25
C ASP A 629 31.63 -14.64 -33.69
N GLY A 630 32.20 -15.82 -33.74
CA GLY A 630 31.49 -17.06 -34.06
C GLY A 630 30.42 -17.40 -33.00
N THR A 631 29.21 -17.67 -33.46
CA THR A 631 28.10 -18.14 -32.64
C THR A 631 27.27 -19.16 -33.41
N GLU A 632 26.42 -19.93 -32.68
CA GLU A 632 25.52 -20.87 -33.32
C GLU A 632 24.63 -20.22 -34.40
N ALA A 633 24.15 -19.01 -34.13
CA ALA A 633 23.27 -18.27 -35.04
C ALA A 633 24.03 -17.68 -36.26
N LEU A 634 25.29 -17.25 -36.10
CA LEU A 634 26.05 -16.55 -37.11
C LEU A 634 27.08 -17.45 -37.84
N GLY A 635 27.33 -18.63 -37.29
CA GLY A 635 28.38 -19.56 -37.77
C GLY A 635 29.75 -19.31 -37.10
N GLU A 636 30.73 -20.21 -37.30
CA GLU A 636 32.03 -20.16 -36.62
C GLU A 636 32.86 -18.93 -37.02
N GLN A 637 32.79 -18.52 -38.29
CA GLN A 637 33.46 -17.33 -38.81
C GLN A 637 32.46 -16.46 -39.57
N PRO A 638 31.89 -15.44 -38.89
CA PRO A 638 30.90 -14.57 -39.50
C PRO A 638 31.52 -13.71 -40.61
N THR A 639 31.22 -14.03 -41.85
CA THR A 639 31.50 -13.23 -43.05
C THR A 639 30.18 -12.94 -43.76
N GLU A 640 30.12 -11.95 -44.63
CA GLU A 640 28.91 -11.69 -45.40
C GLU A 640 28.38 -12.96 -46.07
N ASP A 641 29.26 -13.73 -46.68
CA ASP A 641 28.91 -14.96 -47.39
C ASP A 641 28.44 -16.08 -46.44
N SER A 642 29.09 -16.25 -45.30
CA SER A 642 28.70 -17.28 -44.32
C SER A 642 27.33 -16.96 -43.71
N VAL A 643 27.06 -15.69 -43.35
CA VAL A 643 25.78 -15.25 -42.80
C VAL A 643 24.66 -15.29 -43.85
N ARG A 644 24.97 -14.96 -45.15
CA ARG A 644 24.02 -15.13 -46.26
C ARG A 644 23.63 -16.59 -46.44
N ARG A 645 24.61 -17.53 -46.46
CA ARG A 645 24.33 -18.97 -46.48
C ARG A 645 23.53 -19.44 -45.26
N GLY A 646 23.80 -18.88 -44.09
CA GLY A 646 23.04 -19.13 -42.87
C GLY A 646 21.58 -18.75 -43.06
N LEU A 647 21.31 -17.50 -43.46
CA LEU A 647 19.96 -16.97 -43.65
C LEU A 647 19.20 -17.70 -44.79
N GLU A 648 19.90 -18.10 -45.88
CA GLU A 648 19.27 -18.96 -46.89
C GLU A 648 18.77 -20.27 -46.30
N ARG A 649 19.62 -20.97 -45.52
CA ARG A 649 19.23 -22.24 -44.86
C ARG A 649 18.07 -22.02 -43.90
N THR A 650 18.14 -20.97 -43.10
CA THR A 650 17.08 -20.61 -42.13
C THR A 650 15.77 -20.28 -42.83
N GLY A 651 15.80 -19.52 -43.95
CA GLY A 651 14.62 -19.21 -44.77
C GLY A 651 13.98 -20.46 -45.37
N ARG A 652 14.77 -21.43 -45.86
CA ARG A 652 14.25 -22.73 -46.34
C ARG A 652 13.64 -23.56 -45.18
N ALA A 653 14.24 -23.54 -44.00
CA ALA A 653 13.67 -24.20 -42.82
C ALA A 653 12.34 -23.56 -42.44
N LEU A 654 12.23 -22.22 -42.49
CA LEU A 654 10.96 -21.52 -42.22
C LEU A 654 9.86 -21.90 -43.21
N ALA A 655 10.20 -22.17 -44.47
CA ALA A 655 9.25 -22.61 -45.48
C ALA A 655 8.56 -23.94 -45.06
N GLY A 656 9.27 -24.81 -44.31
CA GLY A 656 8.70 -26.04 -43.75
C GLY A 656 7.66 -25.83 -42.67
N TYR A 657 7.62 -24.66 -42.06
CA TYR A 657 6.65 -24.29 -41.04
C TYR A 657 5.51 -23.41 -41.60
N ALA A 658 5.51 -23.10 -42.86
CA ALA A 658 4.54 -22.21 -43.49
C ALA A 658 3.13 -22.84 -43.48
N PRO A 659 2.07 -22.06 -43.11
CA PRO A 659 0.73 -22.55 -43.05
C PRO A 659 0.11 -22.82 -44.40
N THR A 660 0.63 -22.15 -45.47
CA THR A 660 0.14 -22.33 -46.85
C THR A 660 1.28 -22.54 -47.83
N PRO A 661 1.02 -23.23 -48.98
CA PRO A 661 2.01 -23.35 -50.05
C PRO A 661 2.50 -22.01 -50.61
N ALA A 662 1.66 -20.98 -50.61
CA ALA A 662 1.98 -19.65 -51.06
C ALA A 662 3.01 -18.97 -50.11
N ASP A 663 2.82 -19.13 -48.78
CA ASP A 663 3.78 -18.65 -47.80
C ASP A 663 5.12 -19.38 -47.88
N ALA A 664 5.06 -20.72 -48.06
CA ALA A 664 6.27 -21.53 -48.29
C ALA A 664 7.05 -21.05 -49.50
N ALA A 665 6.40 -20.82 -50.65
CA ALA A 665 7.03 -20.31 -51.87
C ALA A 665 7.69 -18.96 -51.64
N ARG A 666 7.02 -18.04 -50.95
CA ARG A 666 7.58 -16.71 -50.56
C ARG A 666 8.84 -16.81 -49.71
N LEU A 667 8.87 -17.68 -48.73
CA LEU A 667 10.03 -17.90 -47.88
C LEU A 667 11.20 -18.49 -48.67
N VAL A 668 10.94 -19.38 -49.64
CA VAL A 668 11.95 -19.89 -50.56
C VAL A 668 12.48 -18.78 -51.46
N ASP A 669 11.61 -17.89 -51.99
CA ASP A 669 12.02 -16.74 -52.78
C ASP A 669 12.92 -15.78 -51.98
N LEU A 670 12.58 -15.49 -50.73
CA LEU A 670 13.42 -14.70 -49.83
C LEU A 670 14.78 -15.39 -49.59
N ALA A 671 14.78 -16.70 -49.34
CA ALA A 671 16.01 -17.46 -49.18
C ALA A 671 16.89 -17.39 -50.44
N ASN A 672 16.32 -17.49 -51.63
CA ASN A 672 17.03 -17.38 -52.90
C ASN A 672 17.58 -15.94 -53.11
N ALA A 673 16.83 -14.90 -52.72
CA ALA A 673 17.27 -13.50 -52.85
C ALA A 673 18.48 -13.13 -51.98
N VAL A 674 18.64 -13.80 -50.84
CA VAL A 674 19.76 -13.55 -49.91
C VAL A 674 20.98 -14.41 -50.21
N ARG A 675 20.87 -15.42 -51.07
CA ARG A 675 21.94 -16.36 -51.42
C ARG A 675 23.19 -15.60 -51.90
N PRO A 676 24.42 -16.03 -51.52
CA PRO A 676 25.64 -15.49 -52.08
C PRO A 676 25.67 -15.63 -53.61
N ARG A 677 26.07 -14.56 -54.33
CA ARG A 677 26.27 -14.64 -55.79
C ARG A 677 27.62 -15.28 -56.06
N THR A 678 27.62 -16.47 -56.60
CA THR A 678 28.84 -17.09 -57.12
C THR A 678 29.06 -16.58 -58.54
N TRP A 679 30.14 -15.91 -58.76
CA TRP A 679 30.60 -15.60 -60.11
C TRP A 679 31.22 -16.88 -60.63
N TRP A 680 30.67 -17.39 -61.71
CA TRP A 680 31.32 -18.40 -62.53
C TRP A 680 32.19 -17.71 -63.61
#